data_784caba4f5bc7429ffd939f2628dd0d6
#
_entry.id   784caba4f5bc7429ffd939f2628dd0d6
#
_cell.length_a   1.000
_cell.length_b   1.000
_cell.length_c   1.000
_cell.angle_alpha   90.00
_cell.angle_beta   90.00
_cell.angle_gamma   90.00
#
_symmetry.space_group_name_H-M   'P 1'
#
loop_
_entity.id
_entity.type
_entity.pdbx_description
1 polymer ?
#
loop_
_entity_poly.entity_id
_entity_poly.type
_entity_poly.pdbx_seq_one_letter_code
_entity_poly.pdbx_strand_id
1 'polypeptide(L)'
;MTQTLSQLEHDGAFIERHIGPSVSQQQHMLSVVGATSLDALIRQIVPVDIQLPSPPAVGEAVTEHEALAELKAIAGRNQRYKSYIGMGYSAVLMPPVILRNLLENPGWYTAYTPYQPEVSQGRLEALLNFQQVTQDLTGLDLASASLLDEATAAAEAMAMAKRISKLKQAERFFVADDVHPQTLDVVRTRAETFGFEIVVGKAEDALKDDAVFGVLLQQAGTTGELHDYSDLMAALKARKVVSCVASDIMALVLLAAPGKQGADIVFGSAQRFGVPMGYGGPHAAFFACRDEHKRAMPGRIIGVSRDAAGNTALRMAMQTREQHIRREKANSNICTSQVLLANIAGMYAVFHGPEGLKRIAGRIHRLTDILAAGLTQGGLLLRHRSWFDTLTIEVADKDAVLSRALSFGINLRGDLASAVGITLDEATTREDVLALFAVLLGDDHGLDIDALDAAIGQKAATIPAGLVRHDAILSHPVFNRYHSETEMMRYLHRLARKDLALNQAMIPLGSCTMKLNAAAEMLPITWPEFAELHPFCPTEQALGYRQMIEQLSGWLMQLTGYDAICMQPNSGAQGEYAGLLAIRRYHESRNEAGRNLCLIPSSAHGTNPASAQMAGMDVVVVACDKQGNIDLHDLREKAQAAGEQLSCIMVTYPSTHGVYEETIREVCQIVHQYGGQVYLDGANMNAQVGITTPGYIGADVSHLNLHKTFCIPHGGGGPGMGPIGVKAHLAPFVPGHQVVKIEGVLTEQGAVSAAPFGSASILPISWMYIRMMGAEGLKQASQMAILNANYIATRLQQAYPVLYTGRDGRVAHECILDIRPLKESTGISEMDIAKRLIDYGFHAPTMSFPVAGTLMVEPTESESQVEIDRFVDAMLAIRAEINRVAQGEWPLDDNPLVNAPHTQAELVADWEHPYSRELAVFPAGSEHKYWPSVKRLDDVYGDRNLFCSCVPMSDY
;
A
#
# COMPACT_ATOMS: atom_id res chain seq x y z
N MET A 1 -23.54 7.25 44.73
CA MET A 1 -23.00 8.23 43.74
C MET A 1 -24.10 8.54 42.76
N THR A 2 -24.53 9.79 42.67
CA THR A 2 -25.52 10.22 41.73
C THR A 2 -24.81 10.76 40.49
N GLN A 3 -24.58 9.88 39.47
CA GLN A 3 -24.12 10.33 38.20
C GLN A 3 -25.25 11.02 37.44
N THR A 4 -24.95 12.08 36.69
CA THR A 4 -25.92 12.74 35.78
C THR A 4 -26.17 11.84 34.57
N LEU A 5 -27.29 12.10 33.86
CA LEU A 5 -27.58 11.34 32.62
C LEU A 5 -26.44 11.46 31.62
N SER A 6 -25.91 12.65 31.37
CA SER A 6 -24.76 12.86 30.45
C SER A 6 -23.50 12.09 30.86
N GLN A 7 -23.24 11.93 32.16
CA GLN A 7 -22.14 11.10 32.63
C GLN A 7 -22.38 9.60 32.39
N LEU A 8 -23.63 9.17 32.36
CA LEU A 8 -24.03 7.80 32.10
C LEU A 8 -24.10 7.50 30.60
N GLU A 9 -24.39 8.47 29.78
CA GLU A 9 -24.39 8.37 28.31
C GLU A 9 -22.98 8.13 27.77
N HIS A 10 -21.96 8.72 28.37
CA HIS A 10 -20.53 8.43 28.15
C HIS A 10 -20.11 8.48 26.66
N ASP A 11 -20.36 9.61 26.00
CA ASP A 11 -20.09 9.80 24.56
C ASP A 11 -18.61 9.56 24.18
N GLY A 12 -17.69 9.79 25.13
CA GLY A 12 -16.25 9.51 24.98
C GLY A 12 -15.82 8.07 25.27
N ALA A 13 -16.73 7.10 25.37
CA ALA A 13 -16.42 5.71 25.72
C ALA A 13 -15.36 5.06 24.81
N PHE A 14 -15.34 5.40 23.51
CA PHE A 14 -14.35 4.86 22.57
C PHE A 14 -12.93 5.35 22.87
N ILE A 15 -12.75 6.57 23.35
CA ILE A 15 -11.45 7.13 23.73
C ILE A 15 -10.78 6.20 24.76
N GLU A 16 -11.51 5.78 25.79
CA GLU A 16 -11.02 4.89 26.85
C GLU A 16 -10.75 3.46 26.34
N ARG A 17 -11.40 3.03 25.25
CA ARG A 17 -11.17 1.73 24.60
C ARG A 17 -10.02 1.75 23.63
N HIS A 18 -9.74 2.90 23.01
CA HIS A 18 -8.63 3.07 22.09
C HIS A 18 -7.30 3.30 22.81
N ILE A 19 -7.30 4.15 23.85
CA ILE A 19 -6.12 4.45 24.65
C ILE A 19 -5.84 3.31 25.64
N GLY A 20 -4.65 2.71 25.55
CA GLY A 20 -4.30 1.54 26.33
C GLY A 20 -4.19 1.76 27.86
N PRO A 21 -3.40 2.76 28.33
CA PRO A 21 -3.25 3.00 29.76
C PRO A 21 -4.47 3.67 30.40
N SER A 22 -4.97 3.09 31.50
CA SER A 22 -6.00 3.72 32.32
C SER A 22 -5.49 4.99 33.01
N VAL A 23 -6.39 5.83 33.55
CA VAL A 23 -6.02 7.07 34.25
C VAL A 23 -5.01 6.84 35.39
N SER A 24 -5.18 5.77 36.17
CA SER A 24 -4.23 5.44 37.25
C SER A 24 -2.87 4.98 36.71
N GLN A 25 -2.87 4.25 35.60
CA GLN A 25 -1.64 3.84 34.92
C GLN A 25 -0.92 5.04 34.30
N GLN A 26 -1.64 5.97 33.70
CA GLN A 26 -1.07 7.23 33.19
C GLN A 26 -0.38 8.02 34.30
N GLN A 27 -1.01 8.14 35.47
CA GLN A 27 -0.41 8.81 36.64
C GLN A 27 0.89 8.11 37.12
N HIS A 28 0.88 6.78 37.15
CA HIS A 28 2.08 6.01 37.45
C HIS A 28 3.20 6.26 36.42
N MET A 29 2.89 6.17 35.13
CA MET A 29 3.85 6.39 34.06
C MET A 29 4.41 7.82 34.07
N LEU A 30 3.56 8.83 34.30
CA LEU A 30 4.00 10.23 34.50
C LEU A 30 4.95 10.38 35.70
N SER A 31 4.67 9.70 36.81
CA SER A 31 5.56 9.70 37.97
C SER A 31 6.94 9.09 37.62
N VAL A 32 6.99 7.99 36.90
CA VAL A 32 8.26 7.35 36.46
C VAL A 32 9.04 8.28 35.53
N VAL A 33 8.36 8.95 34.63
CA VAL A 33 8.98 9.92 33.71
C VAL A 33 9.36 11.22 34.41
N GLY A 34 8.77 11.53 35.59
CA GLY A 34 9.04 12.75 36.36
C GLY A 34 8.25 13.97 35.84
N ALA A 35 7.06 13.76 35.32
CA ALA A 35 6.12 14.81 34.88
C ALA A 35 4.88 14.84 35.79
N THR A 36 4.29 16.02 35.99
CA THR A 36 3.13 16.21 36.87
C THR A 36 1.78 15.97 36.17
N SER A 37 1.76 16.10 34.86
CA SER A 37 0.58 15.87 33.98
C SER A 37 1.00 15.66 32.53
N LEU A 38 0.08 15.18 31.69
CA LEU A 38 0.30 15.10 30.24
C LEU A 38 0.64 16.45 29.64
N ASP A 39 -0.11 17.51 29.96
CA ASP A 39 0.16 18.85 29.46
C ASP A 39 1.52 19.40 29.95
N ALA A 40 1.94 19.06 31.17
CA ALA A 40 3.28 19.42 31.66
C ALA A 40 4.38 18.71 30.87
N LEU A 41 4.19 17.42 30.57
CA LEU A 41 5.11 16.64 29.74
C LEU A 41 5.22 17.24 28.32
N ILE A 42 4.09 17.55 27.69
CA ILE A 42 4.09 18.15 26.36
C ILE A 42 4.82 19.49 26.33
N ARG A 43 4.61 20.35 27.33
CA ARG A 43 5.34 21.64 27.45
C ARG A 43 6.85 21.47 27.60
N GLN A 44 7.31 20.36 28.20
CA GLN A 44 8.75 20.05 28.29
C GLN A 44 9.35 19.58 26.96
N ILE A 45 8.55 18.94 26.10
CA ILE A 45 9.03 18.24 24.90
C ILE A 45 8.84 19.07 23.63
N VAL A 46 7.64 19.63 23.44
CA VAL A 46 7.25 20.31 22.20
C VAL A 46 7.64 21.79 22.30
N PRO A 47 8.35 22.37 21.31
CA PRO A 47 8.67 23.79 21.27
C PRO A 47 7.42 24.67 21.41
N VAL A 48 7.50 25.72 22.23
CA VAL A 48 6.34 26.53 22.58
C VAL A 48 5.74 27.28 21.38
N ASP A 49 6.59 27.69 20.46
CA ASP A 49 6.22 28.44 19.27
C ASP A 49 5.45 27.64 18.20
N ILE A 50 5.46 26.31 18.31
CA ILE A 50 4.68 25.43 17.42
C ILE A 50 3.45 24.81 18.10
N GLN A 51 3.24 25.02 19.42
CA GLN A 51 2.05 24.49 20.11
C GLN A 51 0.80 25.26 19.65
N LEU A 52 -0.27 24.50 19.33
CA LEU A 52 -1.53 25.08 18.90
C LEU A 52 -2.17 25.90 20.03
N PRO A 53 -2.69 27.10 19.76
CA PRO A 53 -3.36 27.95 20.73
C PRO A 53 -4.76 27.43 21.12
N SER A 54 -5.38 26.61 20.28
CA SER A 54 -6.71 26.02 20.47
C SER A 54 -6.79 24.62 19.85
N PRO A 55 -7.69 23.75 20.34
CA PRO A 55 -7.95 22.45 19.74
C PRO A 55 -8.43 22.57 18.29
N PRO A 56 -8.17 21.55 17.44
CA PRO A 56 -8.70 21.52 16.07
C PRO A 56 -10.22 21.37 16.05
N ALA A 57 -10.89 22.02 15.08
CA ALA A 57 -12.35 22.02 14.96
C ALA A 57 -12.87 20.76 14.23
N VAL A 58 -12.74 19.59 14.85
CA VAL A 58 -13.21 18.31 14.31
C VAL A 58 -14.45 17.77 15.04
N GLY A 59 -14.97 18.53 16.01
CA GLY A 59 -16.15 18.16 16.79
C GLY A 59 -15.82 17.32 18.04
N GLU A 60 -16.89 16.99 18.78
CA GLU A 60 -16.81 16.14 19.97
C GLU A 60 -16.85 14.66 19.59
N ALA A 61 -16.36 13.80 20.49
CA ALA A 61 -16.43 12.36 20.35
C ALA A 61 -17.89 11.88 20.37
N VAL A 62 -18.14 10.78 19.69
CA VAL A 62 -19.41 10.04 19.76
C VAL A 62 -19.16 8.57 20.04
N THR A 63 -20.19 7.85 20.45
CA THR A 63 -20.11 6.41 20.67
C THR A 63 -19.89 5.65 19.36
N GLU A 64 -19.37 4.41 19.45
CA GLU A 64 -19.21 3.50 18.29
C GLU A 64 -20.56 3.31 17.54
N HIS A 65 -21.65 3.16 18.30
CA HIS A 65 -22.99 2.97 17.73
C HIS A 65 -23.46 4.17 16.93
N GLU A 66 -23.29 5.37 17.47
CA GLU A 66 -23.67 6.63 16.79
C GLU A 66 -22.84 6.87 15.54
N ALA A 67 -21.51 6.67 15.62
CA ALA A 67 -20.63 6.81 14.46
C ALA A 67 -21.01 5.83 13.33
N LEU A 68 -21.29 4.57 13.67
CA LEU A 68 -21.75 3.56 12.71
C LEU A 68 -23.09 3.94 12.09
N ALA A 69 -24.04 4.44 12.89
CA ALA A 69 -25.35 4.87 12.40
C ALA A 69 -25.24 6.09 11.48
N GLU A 70 -24.43 7.09 11.85
CA GLU A 70 -24.15 8.27 11.04
C GLU A 70 -23.51 7.89 9.70
N LEU A 71 -22.45 7.07 9.73
CA LEU A 71 -21.78 6.63 8.51
C LEU A 71 -22.69 5.75 7.63
N LYS A 72 -23.55 4.91 8.24
CA LYS A 72 -24.54 4.12 7.49
C LYS A 72 -25.58 4.98 6.77
N ALA A 73 -26.00 6.07 7.41
CA ALA A 73 -26.90 7.04 6.77
C ALA A 73 -26.21 7.74 5.59
N ILE A 74 -24.93 8.09 5.74
CA ILE A 74 -24.12 8.65 4.64
C ILE A 74 -23.98 7.63 3.51
N ALA A 75 -23.58 6.38 3.83
CA ALA A 75 -23.45 5.30 2.85
C ALA A 75 -24.76 5.05 2.07
N GLY A 76 -25.91 5.12 2.76
CA GLY A 76 -27.24 4.96 2.16
C GLY A 76 -27.61 6.01 1.10
N ARG A 77 -26.84 7.08 0.96
CA ARG A 77 -26.98 8.06 -0.13
C ARG A 77 -26.34 7.59 -1.43
N ASN A 78 -25.50 6.56 -1.40
CA ASN A 78 -24.94 5.95 -2.59
C ASN A 78 -26.00 5.08 -3.29
N GLN A 79 -26.04 5.14 -4.63
CA GLN A 79 -26.95 4.36 -5.44
C GLN A 79 -26.18 3.22 -6.11
N ARG A 80 -26.49 1.98 -5.73
CA ARG A 80 -25.82 0.79 -6.26
C ARG A 80 -26.48 0.36 -7.57
N TYR A 81 -25.91 0.79 -8.68
CA TYR A 81 -26.32 0.35 -10.02
C TYR A 81 -25.38 -0.78 -10.49
N LYS A 82 -25.91 -1.71 -11.31
CA LYS A 82 -25.06 -2.71 -11.96
C LYS A 82 -24.18 -2.01 -12.97
N SER A 83 -22.85 -2.13 -12.80
CA SER A 83 -21.89 -1.42 -13.63
C SER A 83 -21.28 -2.32 -14.71
N TYR A 84 -21.50 -1.98 -15.94
CA TYR A 84 -20.85 -2.56 -17.11
C TYR A 84 -19.93 -1.55 -17.80
N ILE A 85 -19.41 -0.58 -17.06
CA ILE A 85 -18.46 0.43 -17.54
C ILE A 85 -17.12 -0.22 -17.89
N GLY A 86 -16.67 -1.19 -17.13
CA GLY A 86 -15.37 -1.85 -17.32
C GLY A 86 -14.20 -0.94 -17.03
N MET A 87 -13.35 -0.70 -18.02
CA MET A 87 -12.16 0.15 -17.89
C MET A 87 -11.23 -0.30 -16.76
N GLY A 88 -11.06 -1.61 -16.59
CA GLY A 88 -10.18 -2.20 -15.58
C GLY A 88 -10.83 -2.45 -14.22
N TYR A 89 -12.14 -2.18 -14.05
CA TYR A 89 -12.92 -2.43 -12.83
C TYR A 89 -14.15 -3.27 -13.13
N SER A 90 -14.40 -4.32 -12.35
CA SER A 90 -15.47 -5.28 -12.57
C SER A 90 -16.06 -5.76 -11.25
N ALA A 91 -17.36 -6.06 -11.22
CA ALA A 91 -17.96 -6.70 -10.08
C ALA A 91 -17.43 -8.13 -9.91
N VAL A 92 -17.23 -8.55 -8.67
CA VAL A 92 -16.65 -9.84 -8.30
C VAL A 92 -17.47 -10.51 -7.20
N LEU A 93 -17.31 -11.82 -7.08
CA LEU A 93 -17.90 -12.62 -6.01
C LEU A 93 -16.78 -13.10 -5.08
N MET A 94 -16.44 -12.31 -4.05
CA MET A 94 -15.46 -12.75 -3.04
C MET A 94 -16.02 -13.95 -2.27
N PRO A 95 -15.30 -15.10 -2.24
CA PRO A 95 -15.75 -16.23 -1.44
C PRO A 95 -15.89 -15.86 0.05
N PRO A 96 -17.04 -16.16 0.71
CA PRO A 96 -17.25 -15.78 2.12
C PRO A 96 -16.18 -16.31 3.08
N VAL A 97 -15.57 -17.44 2.79
CA VAL A 97 -14.47 -18.00 3.58
C VAL A 97 -13.21 -17.10 3.53
N ILE A 98 -12.95 -16.48 2.41
CA ILE A 98 -11.84 -15.51 2.26
C ILE A 98 -12.20 -14.19 2.95
N LEU A 99 -13.41 -13.68 2.74
CA LEU A 99 -13.90 -12.48 3.40
C LEU A 99 -13.71 -12.58 4.92
N ARG A 100 -14.27 -13.63 5.53
CA ARG A 100 -14.30 -13.80 6.99
C ARG A 100 -12.94 -14.16 7.58
N ASN A 101 -12.14 -14.98 6.92
CA ASN A 101 -10.91 -15.53 7.49
C ASN A 101 -9.63 -14.83 7.00
N LEU A 102 -9.74 -13.84 6.10
CA LEU A 102 -8.61 -13.02 5.65
C LEU A 102 -8.92 -11.53 5.79
N LEU A 103 -9.87 -10.98 5.04
CA LEU A 103 -10.15 -9.53 5.05
C LEU A 103 -10.66 -9.04 6.40
N GLU A 104 -11.55 -9.80 7.07
CA GLU A 104 -12.10 -9.46 8.38
C GLU A 104 -11.29 -10.06 9.56
N ASN A 105 -10.16 -10.72 9.28
CA ASN A 105 -9.37 -11.38 10.31
C ASN A 105 -8.19 -10.50 10.76
N PRO A 106 -8.16 -10.03 12.03
CA PRO A 106 -7.09 -9.18 12.53
C PRO A 106 -5.70 -9.83 12.48
N GLY A 107 -5.58 -11.15 12.47
CA GLY A 107 -4.31 -11.84 12.26
C GLY A 107 -3.69 -11.57 10.89
N TRP A 108 -4.48 -11.11 9.92
CA TRP A 108 -4.02 -10.71 8.59
C TRP A 108 -3.91 -9.20 8.44
N TYR A 109 -4.97 -8.44 8.75
CA TYR A 109 -4.96 -7.01 8.47
C TYR A 109 -4.14 -6.18 9.46
N THR A 110 -3.89 -6.67 10.69
CA THR A 110 -3.04 -5.95 11.68
C THR A 110 -1.56 -6.29 11.58
N ALA A 111 -1.14 -7.09 10.62
CA ALA A 111 0.24 -7.47 10.42
C ALA A 111 1.07 -6.36 9.76
N TYR A 112 2.38 -6.36 9.99
CA TYR A 112 3.34 -5.45 9.36
C TYR A 112 3.95 -6.04 8.08
N THR A 113 4.65 -5.22 7.30
CA THR A 113 5.50 -5.67 6.19
C THR A 113 6.49 -6.73 6.67
N PRO A 114 6.70 -7.83 5.93
CA PRO A 114 7.48 -8.99 6.39
C PRO A 114 9.00 -8.76 6.36
N TYR A 115 9.48 -7.64 6.93
CA TYR A 115 10.92 -7.38 7.09
C TYR A 115 11.60 -8.36 8.04
N GLN A 116 10.84 -8.94 8.98
CA GLN A 116 11.31 -9.98 9.88
C GLN A 116 10.66 -11.31 9.48
N PRO A 117 11.33 -12.12 8.66
CA PRO A 117 10.74 -13.28 8.05
C PRO A 117 10.35 -14.38 9.03
N GLU A 118 11.05 -14.52 10.16
CA GLU A 118 10.79 -15.56 11.15
C GLU A 118 9.41 -15.44 11.82
N VAL A 119 8.82 -14.24 11.82
CA VAL A 119 7.47 -13.96 12.33
C VAL A 119 6.46 -13.67 11.22
N SER A 120 6.77 -14.07 9.98
CA SER A 120 6.00 -13.67 8.79
C SER A 120 5.87 -14.79 7.75
N GLN A 121 6.15 -16.04 8.11
CA GLN A 121 6.22 -17.16 7.15
C GLN A 121 4.87 -17.44 6.47
N GLY A 122 3.75 -17.21 7.15
CA GLY A 122 2.42 -17.40 6.56
C GLY A 122 2.08 -16.35 5.52
N ARG A 123 2.34 -15.06 5.78
CA ARG A 123 2.16 -13.97 4.80
C ARG A 123 3.10 -14.13 3.61
N LEU A 124 4.32 -14.52 3.86
CA LEU A 124 5.31 -14.77 2.80
C LEU A 124 4.87 -15.92 1.90
N GLU A 125 4.30 -17.00 2.45
CA GLU A 125 3.73 -18.10 1.66
C GLU A 125 2.53 -17.61 0.83
N ALA A 126 1.64 -16.82 1.39
CA ALA A 126 0.51 -16.24 0.67
C ALA A 126 0.95 -15.34 -0.50
N LEU A 127 1.97 -14.51 -0.30
CA LEU A 127 2.54 -13.66 -1.35
C LEU A 127 3.27 -14.47 -2.42
N LEU A 128 3.94 -15.56 -2.03
CA LEU A 128 4.58 -16.46 -2.98
C LEU A 128 3.54 -17.15 -3.86
N ASN A 129 2.37 -17.52 -3.30
CA ASN A 129 1.23 -18.02 -4.08
C ASN A 129 0.77 -16.97 -5.12
N PHE A 130 0.67 -15.70 -4.73
CA PHE A 130 0.31 -14.63 -5.67
C PHE A 130 1.35 -14.43 -6.78
N GLN A 131 2.64 -14.51 -6.44
CA GLN A 131 3.72 -14.48 -7.44
C GLN A 131 3.62 -15.65 -8.42
N GLN A 132 3.32 -16.85 -7.93
CA GLN A 132 3.13 -18.04 -8.77
C GLN A 132 1.94 -17.87 -9.73
N VAL A 133 0.80 -17.36 -9.22
CA VAL A 133 -0.36 -17.02 -10.08
C VAL A 133 0.06 -16.07 -11.20
N THR A 134 0.79 -15.03 -10.85
CA THR A 134 1.28 -14.04 -11.83
C THR A 134 2.21 -14.66 -12.85
N GLN A 135 3.19 -15.45 -12.43
CA GLN A 135 4.13 -16.14 -13.33
C GLN A 135 3.41 -17.08 -14.30
N ASP A 136 2.51 -17.92 -13.78
CA ASP A 136 1.77 -18.91 -14.58
C ASP A 136 0.87 -18.22 -15.62
N LEU A 137 0.14 -17.19 -15.22
CA LEU A 137 -0.79 -16.50 -16.13
C LEU A 137 -0.07 -15.62 -17.15
N THR A 138 1.00 -14.94 -16.76
CA THR A 138 1.75 -14.06 -17.67
C THR A 138 2.75 -14.80 -18.56
N GLY A 139 3.19 -16.00 -18.13
CA GLY A 139 4.22 -16.78 -18.82
C GLY A 139 5.63 -16.18 -18.70
N LEU A 140 5.88 -15.38 -17.66
CA LEU A 140 7.18 -14.77 -17.37
C LEU A 140 7.83 -15.40 -16.13
N ASP A 141 9.14 -15.27 -16.04
CA ASP A 141 9.97 -16.02 -15.08
C ASP A 141 9.89 -15.48 -13.65
N LEU A 142 9.64 -14.17 -13.48
CA LEU A 142 9.71 -13.51 -12.20
C LEU A 142 8.53 -12.53 -12.02
N ALA A 143 7.90 -12.58 -10.86
CA ALA A 143 6.82 -11.69 -10.47
C ALA A 143 7.13 -10.92 -9.17
N SER A 144 6.61 -9.70 -9.03
CA SER A 144 6.62 -8.96 -7.76
C SER A 144 5.52 -9.46 -6.82
N ALA A 145 5.69 -9.18 -5.53
CA ALA A 145 4.70 -9.51 -4.50
C ALA A 145 3.40 -8.69 -4.66
N SER A 146 3.49 -7.41 -5.00
CA SER A 146 2.38 -6.54 -5.41
C SER A 146 2.90 -5.16 -5.81
N LEU A 147 2.11 -4.44 -6.63
CA LEU A 147 2.21 -2.99 -6.84
C LEU A 147 0.91 -2.30 -6.43
N LEU A 148 0.76 -1.00 -6.75
CA LEU A 148 -0.35 -0.18 -6.23
C LEU A 148 -1.64 -0.38 -7.03
N ASP A 149 -1.64 -0.06 -8.33
CA ASP A 149 -2.74 -0.28 -9.27
C ASP A 149 -2.20 -0.45 -10.70
N GLU A 150 -3.07 -0.74 -11.67
CA GLU A 150 -2.63 -0.97 -13.06
C GLU A 150 -1.95 0.25 -13.68
N ALA A 151 -2.49 1.46 -13.45
CA ALA A 151 -1.94 2.67 -14.06
C ALA A 151 -0.56 3.03 -13.48
N THR A 152 -0.36 2.87 -12.17
CA THR A 152 0.95 3.06 -11.54
C THR A 152 1.93 1.97 -11.95
N ALA A 153 1.46 0.72 -12.14
CA ALA A 153 2.27 -0.36 -12.68
C ALA A 153 2.71 -0.08 -14.12
N ALA A 154 1.86 0.54 -14.95
CA ALA A 154 2.22 1.00 -16.30
C ALA A 154 3.34 2.05 -16.26
N ALA A 155 3.26 3.02 -15.36
CA ALA A 155 4.30 4.02 -15.17
C ALA A 155 5.63 3.40 -14.69
N GLU A 156 5.56 2.42 -13.80
CA GLU A 156 6.74 1.64 -13.37
C GLU A 156 7.31 0.80 -14.53
N ALA A 157 6.45 0.22 -15.39
CA ALA A 157 6.88 -0.52 -16.58
C ALA A 157 7.60 0.39 -17.57
N MET A 158 7.12 1.60 -17.82
CA MET A 158 7.81 2.61 -18.64
C MET A 158 9.20 2.95 -18.08
N ALA A 159 9.26 3.23 -16.78
CA ALA A 159 10.53 3.54 -16.11
C ALA A 159 11.51 2.34 -16.18
N MET A 160 11.01 1.13 -15.97
CA MET A 160 11.80 -0.10 -16.11
C MET A 160 12.24 -0.31 -17.56
N ALA A 161 11.36 -0.11 -18.54
CA ALA A 161 11.68 -0.23 -19.96
C ALA A 161 12.86 0.67 -20.35
N LYS A 162 12.90 1.92 -19.86
CA LYS A 162 14.04 2.83 -20.08
C LYS A 162 15.34 2.31 -19.44
N ARG A 163 15.24 1.78 -18.19
CA ARG A 163 16.43 1.22 -17.48
C ARG A 163 17.07 0.05 -18.22
N ILE A 164 16.25 -0.88 -18.74
CA ILE A 164 16.72 -2.09 -19.42
C ILE A 164 17.00 -1.86 -20.91
N SER A 165 16.47 -0.78 -21.49
CA SER A 165 16.64 -0.48 -22.91
C SER A 165 18.12 -0.38 -23.32
N LYS A 166 18.43 -0.97 -24.44
CA LYS A 166 19.74 -0.84 -25.11
C LYS A 166 19.82 0.43 -25.97
N LEU A 167 18.69 1.08 -26.24
CA LEU A 167 18.56 2.32 -27.03
C LEU A 167 18.70 3.53 -26.09
N LYS A 168 19.90 3.82 -25.64
CA LYS A 168 20.15 4.84 -24.59
C LYS A 168 19.74 6.26 -24.99
N GLN A 169 19.81 6.61 -26.27
CA GLN A 169 19.45 7.91 -26.82
C GLN A 169 17.96 8.06 -27.18
N ALA A 170 17.20 6.97 -27.15
CA ALA A 170 15.77 7.01 -27.43
C ALA A 170 15.01 7.60 -26.22
N GLU A 171 14.15 8.58 -26.44
CA GLU A 171 13.43 9.32 -25.41
C GLU A 171 11.91 9.21 -25.55
N ARG A 172 11.43 8.42 -26.51
CA ARG A 172 10.01 8.22 -26.77
C ARG A 172 9.52 6.89 -26.21
N PHE A 173 8.38 6.96 -25.52
CA PHE A 173 7.64 5.78 -25.10
C PHE A 173 6.32 5.75 -25.88
N PHE A 174 6.08 4.68 -26.61
CA PHE A 174 4.89 4.52 -27.43
C PHE A 174 3.77 3.84 -26.64
N VAL A 175 2.56 4.37 -26.70
CA VAL A 175 1.37 3.82 -26.03
C VAL A 175 0.33 3.52 -27.11
N ALA A 176 -0.15 2.29 -27.16
CA ALA A 176 -1.23 1.91 -28.08
C ALA A 176 -2.52 2.69 -27.73
N ASP A 177 -3.29 3.07 -28.76
CA ASP A 177 -4.48 3.91 -28.60
C ASP A 177 -5.68 3.22 -27.95
N ASP A 178 -5.59 1.91 -27.71
CA ASP A 178 -6.57 1.09 -26.99
C ASP A 178 -6.20 0.82 -25.53
N VAL A 179 -5.18 1.50 -24.97
CA VAL A 179 -4.88 1.52 -23.54
C VAL A 179 -5.95 2.29 -22.77
N HIS A 180 -6.25 1.88 -21.54
CA HIS A 180 -7.22 2.60 -20.70
C HIS A 180 -6.84 4.06 -20.50
N PRO A 181 -7.79 5.02 -20.58
CA PRO A 181 -7.50 6.45 -20.53
C PRO A 181 -6.85 6.86 -19.18
N GLN A 182 -7.29 6.30 -18.05
CA GLN A 182 -6.66 6.57 -16.74
C GLN A 182 -5.23 6.03 -16.66
N THR A 183 -4.92 4.95 -17.34
CA THR A 183 -3.55 4.40 -17.41
C THR A 183 -2.65 5.33 -18.23
N LEU A 184 -3.12 5.81 -19.36
CA LEU A 184 -2.41 6.77 -20.20
C LEU A 184 -2.13 8.09 -19.42
N ASP A 185 -3.09 8.58 -18.62
CA ASP A 185 -2.94 9.78 -17.83
C ASP A 185 -1.78 9.65 -16.82
N VAL A 186 -1.73 8.56 -16.04
CA VAL A 186 -0.63 8.31 -15.08
C VAL A 186 0.72 8.13 -15.77
N VAL A 187 0.75 7.44 -16.93
CA VAL A 187 1.98 7.27 -17.72
C VAL A 187 2.50 8.62 -18.21
N ARG A 188 1.62 9.52 -18.70
CA ARG A 188 1.98 10.89 -19.11
C ARG A 188 2.55 11.69 -17.95
N THR A 189 1.90 11.64 -16.80
CA THR A 189 2.38 12.32 -15.57
C THR A 189 3.80 11.90 -15.19
N ARG A 190 4.07 10.59 -15.23
CA ARG A 190 5.40 10.05 -14.93
C ARG A 190 6.42 10.39 -16.02
N ALA A 191 6.03 10.37 -17.28
CA ALA A 191 6.87 10.72 -18.43
C ALA A 191 7.32 12.19 -18.38
N GLU A 192 6.43 13.10 -17.98
CA GLU A 192 6.73 14.54 -17.80
C GLU A 192 7.93 14.76 -16.87
N THR A 193 7.96 14.10 -15.72
CA THR A 193 9.03 14.23 -14.72
C THR A 193 10.34 13.56 -15.15
N PHE A 194 10.29 12.56 -16.02
CA PHE A 194 11.47 11.88 -16.56
C PHE A 194 11.98 12.46 -17.88
N GLY A 195 11.25 13.43 -18.45
CA GLY A 195 11.60 14.02 -19.74
C GLY A 195 11.36 13.09 -20.93
N PHE A 196 10.43 12.12 -20.84
CA PHE A 196 10.07 11.24 -21.91
C PHE A 196 8.91 11.81 -22.73
N GLU A 197 8.97 11.65 -24.04
CA GLU A 197 7.86 11.97 -24.95
C GLU A 197 6.92 10.77 -25.08
N ILE A 198 5.63 10.96 -24.82
CA ILE A 198 4.60 9.94 -25.02
C ILE A 198 4.01 10.09 -26.42
N VAL A 199 4.11 9.03 -27.22
CA VAL A 199 3.50 8.93 -28.55
C VAL A 199 2.34 7.95 -28.47
N VAL A 200 1.15 8.36 -28.88
CA VAL A 200 -0.07 7.53 -28.89
C VAL A 200 -0.49 7.25 -30.33
N GLY A 201 -0.76 5.99 -30.64
CA GLY A 201 -1.18 5.60 -31.99
C GLY A 201 -1.51 4.12 -32.08
N LYS A 202 -1.73 3.65 -33.31
CA LYS A 202 -1.92 2.22 -33.59
C LYS A 202 -0.65 1.47 -33.21
N ALA A 203 -0.78 0.29 -32.61
CA ALA A 203 0.36 -0.46 -32.05
C ALA A 203 1.50 -0.66 -33.09
N GLU A 204 1.15 -0.92 -34.38
CA GLU A 204 2.09 -1.14 -35.47
C GLU A 204 2.88 0.14 -35.83
N ASP A 205 2.35 1.31 -35.52
CA ASP A 205 3.03 2.59 -35.79
C ASP A 205 4.31 2.76 -34.97
N ALA A 206 4.43 2.04 -33.85
CA ALA A 206 5.66 1.99 -33.06
C ALA A 206 6.89 1.52 -33.87
N LEU A 207 6.68 0.74 -34.93
CA LEU A 207 7.76 0.30 -35.83
C LEU A 207 8.25 1.38 -36.80
N LYS A 208 7.55 2.51 -36.89
CA LYS A 208 7.89 3.61 -37.81
C LYS A 208 8.79 4.66 -37.19
N ASP A 209 9.04 4.56 -35.85
CA ASP A 209 9.80 5.54 -35.10
C ASP A 209 11.04 4.91 -34.45
N ASP A 210 12.23 5.35 -34.86
CA ASP A 210 13.51 4.86 -34.34
C ASP A 210 13.91 5.44 -32.96
N ALA A 211 13.19 6.48 -32.48
CA ALA A 211 13.43 7.09 -31.19
C ALA A 211 12.64 6.46 -30.04
N VAL A 212 11.86 5.39 -30.31
CA VAL A 212 11.07 4.65 -29.33
C VAL A 212 11.96 3.65 -28.58
N PHE A 213 12.02 3.76 -27.24
CA PHE A 213 12.74 2.80 -26.38
C PHE A 213 11.86 1.67 -25.85
N GLY A 214 10.55 1.89 -25.76
CA GLY A 214 9.58 0.93 -25.23
C GLY A 214 8.17 1.20 -25.73
N VAL A 215 7.34 0.16 -25.71
CA VAL A 215 5.95 0.17 -26.19
C VAL A 215 5.04 -0.38 -25.11
N LEU A 216 3.90 0.29 -24.84
CA LEU A 216 2.80 -0.20 -24.01
C LEU A 216 1.65 -0.67 -24.89
N LEU A 217 1.30 -1.94 -24.77
CA LEU A 217 0.17 -2.60 -25.39
C LEU A 217 -0.88 -2.96 -24.33
N GLN A 218 -2.14 -3.11 -24.72
CA GLN A 218 -3.25 -3.52 -23.83
C GLN A 218 -3.89 -4.81 -24.37
N GLN A 219 -4.00 -5.82 -23.50
CA GLN A 219 -4.65 -7.10 -23.81
C GLN A 219 -5.61 -7.47 -22.64
N ALA A 220 -6.94 -7.42 -22.78
CA ALA A 220 -7.72 -6.92 -23.94
C ALA A 220 -7.71 -5.38 -23.98
N GLY A 221 -7.91 -4.84 -25.18
CA GLY A 221 -7.96 -3.39 -25.39
C GLY A 221 -9.13 -2.71 -24.64
N THR A 222 -9.04 -1.40 -24.43
CA THR A 222 -10.07 -0.65 -23.67
C THR A 222 -11.45 -0.68 -24.33
N THR A 223 -11.52 -0.93 -25.64
CA THR A 223 -12.78 -1.10 -26.39
C THR A 223 -13.20 -2.56 -26.57
N GLY A 224 -12.42 -3.49 -26.03
CA GLY A 224 -12.69 -4.93 -26.00
C GLY A 224 -11.99 -5.74 -27.06
N GLU A 225 -11.36 -5.11 -28.07
CA GLU A 225 -10.71 -5.83 -29.17
C GLU A 225 -9.53 -6.67 -28.65
N LEU A 226 -9.43 -7.90 -29.19
CA LEU A 226 -8.29 -8.79 -28.92
C LEU A 226 -7.33 -8.75 -30.10
N HIS A 227 -6.06 -8.49 -29.83
CA HIS A 227 -5.00 -8.43 -30.81
C HIS A 227 -3.95 -9.51 -30.58
N ASP A 228 -3.57 -10.25 -31.61
CA ASP A 228 -2.37 -11.10 -31.57
C ASP A 228 -1.14 -10.24 -31.86
N TYR A 229 -0.42 -9.86 -30.81
CA TYR A 229 0.77 -9.03 -30.88
C TYR A 229 2.07 -9.82 -31.08
N SER A 230 2.04 -11.13 -31.34
CA SER A 230 3.22 -11.99 -31.44
C SER A 230 4.23 -11.50 -32.49
N ASP A 231 3.76 -11.20 -33.72
CA ASP A 231 4.60 -10.70 -34.80
C ASP A 231 5.14 -9.28 -34.48
N LEU A 232 4.29 -8.41 -33.92
CA LEU A 232 4.71 -7.07 -33.53
C LEU A 232 5.81 -7.13 -32.44
N MET A 233 5.62 -7.95 -31.39
CA MET A 233 6.62 -8.09 -30.34
C MET A 233 7.94 -8.70 -30.86
N ALA A 234 7.88 -9.63 -31.81
CA ALA A 234 9.07 -10.15 -32.48
C ALA A 234 9.83 -9.06 -33.26
N ALA A 235 9.09 -8.19 -33.97
CA ALA A 235 9.68 -7.07 -34.71
C ALA A 235 10.27 -6.00 -33.76
N LEU A 236 9.57 -5.66 -32.68
CA LEU A 236 10.06 -4.73 -31.64
C LEU A 236 11.37 -5.27 -31.01
N LYS A 237 11.39 -6.55 -30.66
CA LYS A 237 12.59 -7.21 -30.09
C LYS A 237 13.78 -7.17 -31.06
N ALA A 238 13.55 -7.39 -32.36
CA ALA A 238 14.61 -7.29 -33.39
C ALA A 238 15.20 -5.86 -33.43
N ARG A 239 14.40 -4.84 -33.15
CA ARG A 239 14.81 -3.42 -33.05
C ARG A 239 15.30 -3.03 -31.65
N LYS A 240 15.35 -3.94 -30.69
CA LYS A 240 15.74 -3.72 -29.28
C LYS A 240 14.81 -2.77 -28.51
N VAL A 241 13.56 -2.67 -28.96
CA VAL A 241 12.49 -1.93 -28.27
C VAL A 241 11.86 -2.84 -27.24
N VAL A 242 11.67 -2.34 -26.01
CA VAL A 242 11.09 -3.11 -24.90
C VAL A 242 9.59 -3.19 -25.04
N SER A 243 9.01 -4.38 -24.96
CA SER A 243 7.55 -4.58 -25.01
C SER A 243 6.95 -4.75 -23.61
N CYS A 244 6.00 -3.87 -23.27
CA CYS A 244 5.22 -3.90 -22.03
C CYS A 244 3.76 -4.19 -22.39
N VAL A 245 3.13 -5.16 -21.73
CA VAL A 245 1.73 -5.53 -21.97
C VAL A 245 0.92 -5.38 -20.69
N ALA A 246 -0.05 -4.48 -20.69
CA ALA A 246 -1.10 -4.43 -19.69
C ALA A 246 -2.14 -5.51 -20.00
N SER A 247 -2.50 -6.33 -19.01
CA SER A 247 -3.37 -7.49 -19.23
C SER A 247 -4.44 -7.61 -18.16
N ASP A 248 -5.62 -8.05 -18.56
CA ASP A 248 -6.68 -8.44 -17.64
C ASP A 248 -6.38 -9.85 -17.09
N ILE A 249 -6.29 -9.99 -15.75
CA ILE A 249 -5.91 -11.25 -15.11
C ILE A 249 -6.92 -12.38 -15.36
N MET A 250 -8.23 -12.06 -15.48
CA MET A 250 -9.27 -13.06 -15.74
C MET A 250 -9.24 -13.47 -17.22
N ALA A 251 -8.99 -12.55 -18.14
CA ALA A 251 -8.81 -12.86 -19.54
C ALA A 251 -7.60 -13.79 -19.77
N LEU A 252 -6.51 -13.62 -19.03
CA LEU A 252 -5.32 -14.48 -19.09
C LEU A 252 -5.60 -15.94 -18.74
N VAL A 253 -6.70 -16.27 -18.10
CA VAL A 253 -7.12 -17.67 -17.87
C VAL A 253 -7.45 -18.38 -19.19
N LEU A 254 -8.00 -17.66 -20.17
CA LEU A 254 -8.38 -18.18 -21.49
C LEU A 254 -7.43 -17.76 -22.63
N LEU A 255 -6.71 -16.64 -22.45
CA LEU A 255 -5.81 -16.10 -23.46
C LEU A 255 -4.38 -16.58 -23.28
N ALA A 256 -3.69 -16.77 -24.40
CA ALA A 256 -2.27 -17.12 -24.42
C ALA A 256 -1.43 -16.10 -23.63
N ALA A 257 -0.47 -16.61 -22.87
CA ALA A 257 0.38 -15.81 -22.01
C ALA A 257 1.24 -14.81 -22.81
N PRO A 258 1.16 -13.49 -22.57
CA PRO A 258 1.92 -12.50 -23.33
C PRO A 258 3.44 -12.70 -23.23
N GLY A 259 3.96 -13.22 -22.13
CA GLY A 259 5.37 -13.56 -21.98
C GLY A 259 5.85 -14.63 -22.97
N LYS A 260 4.99 -15.63 -23.27
CA LYS A 260 5.25 -16.66 -24.28
C LYS A 260 5.14 -16.12 -25.71
N GLN A 261 4.35 -15.08 -25.91
CA GLN A 261 4.23 -14.37 -27.18
C GLN A 261 5.37 -13.37 -27.43
N GLY A 262 6.23 -13.11 -26.46
CA GLY A 262 7.42 -12.29 -26.63
C GLY A 262 7.51 -11.05 -25.75
N ALA A 263 6.52 -10.75 -24.92
CA ALA A 263 6.56 -9.62 -24.00
C ALA A 263 7.76 -9.67 -23.03
N ASP A 264 8.36 -8.52 -22.76
CA ASP A 264 9.44 -8.37 -21.79
C ASP A 264 8.90 -8.11 -20.38
N ILE A 265 7.80 -7.34 -20.27
CA ILE A 265 7.13 -6.95 -19.05
C ILE A 265 5.63 -7.17 -19.25
N VAL A 266 4.97 -7.79 -18.27
CA VAL A 266 3.50 -7.95 -18.24
C VAL A 266 3.00 -7.53 -16.86
N PHE A 267 1.95 -6.70 -16.85
CA PHE A 267 1.34 -6.21 -15.62
C PHE A 267 -0.18 -6.01 -15.80
N GLY A 268 -0.86 -5.75 -14.70
CA GLY A 268 -2.30 -5.45 -14.71
C GLY A 268 -2.89 -5.40 -13.31
N SER A 269 -4.19 -5.21 -13.21
CA SER A 269 -4.91 -5.26 -11.95
C SER A 269 -5.28 -6.69 -11.58
N ALA A 270 -5.09 -7.08 -10.32
CA ALA A 270 -5.57 -8.33 -9.75
C ALA A 270 -6.98 -8.20 -9.14
N GLN A 271 -7.66 -7.08 -9.31
CA GLN A 271 -8.96 -6.78 -8.71
C GLN A 271 -10.01 -7.87 -9.01
N ARG A 272 -10.03 -8.40 -10.24
CA ARG A 272 -10.99 -9.43 -10.66
C ARG A 272 -10.85 -10.78 -9.94
N PHE A 273 -9.78 -10.98 -9.18
CA PHE A 273 -9.62 -12.16 -8.34
C PHE A 273 -10.14 -11.87 -6.93
N GLY A 274 -11.44 -11.60 -6.83
CA GLY A 274 -12.20 -11.53 -5.60
C GLY A 274 -12.11 -10.21 -4.81
N VAL A 275 -11.49 -9.17 -5.33
CA VAL A 275 -11.39 -7.88 -4.64
C VAL A 275 -12.51 -6.94 -5.09
N PRO A 276 -13.33 -6.38 -4.17
CA PRO A 276 -14.40 -5.45 -4.54
C PRO A 276 -13.89 -4.21 -5.27
N MET A 277 -14.75 -3.58 -6.09
CA MET A 277 -14.40 -2.35 -6.83
C MET A 277 -14.05 -1.17 -5.91
N GLY A 278 -14.77 -1.02 -4.78
CA GLY A 278 -14.44 -0.08 -3.72
C GLY A 278 -14.28 1.37 -4.16
N TYR A 279 -15.05 1.82 -5.15
CA TYR A 279 -14.94 3.16 -5.73
C TYR A 279 -13.52 3.50 -6.20
N GLY A 280 -12.78 2.48 -6.64
CA GLY A 280 -11.42 2.62 -7.18
C GLY A 280 -10.30 1.92 -6.43
N GLY A 281 -10.57 1.38 -5.27
CA GLY A 281 -9.57 0.62 -4.52
C GLY A 281 -9.78 0.60 -3.00
N PRO A 282 -8.82 -0.09 -2.31
CA PRO A 282 -7.48 -0.53 -2.76
C PRO A 282 -7.51 -1.76 -3.69
N HIS A 283 -6.60 -1.80 -4.67
CA HIS A 283 -6.42 -2.95 -5.57
C HIS A 283 -4.94 -3.29 -5.71
N ALA A 284 -4.57 -4.56 -5.70
CA ALA A 284 -3.21 -4.97 -6.01
C ALA A 284 -3.00 -5.02 -7.52
N ALA A 285 -1.90 -4.44 -8.00
CA ALA A 285 -1.41 -4.73 -9.34
C ALA A 285 -0.42 -5.90 -9.31
N PHE A 286 -0.52 -6.80 -10.28
CA PHE A 286 0.51 -7.78 -10.57
C PHE A 286 1.53 -7.21 -11.55
N PHE A 287 2.77 -7.70 -11.47
CA PHE A 287 3.85 -7.25 -12.35
C PHE A 287 4.86 -8.39 -12.52
N ALA A 288 5.18 -8.73 -13.76
CA ALA A 288 6.13 -9.78 -14.09
C ALA A 288 7.12 -9.35 -15.16
N CYS A 289 8.32 -9.91 -15.14
CA CYS A 289 9.35 -9.70 -16.15
C CYS A 289 10.17 -10.96 -16.40
N ARG A 290 11.00 -10.92 -17.45
CA ARG A 290 12.01 -11.97 -17.73
C ARG A 290 13.09 -11.97 -16.65
N ASP A 291 13.65 -13.12 -16.33
CA ASP A 291 14.70 -13.27 -15.30
C ASP A 291 15.91 -12.36 -15.55
N GLU A 292 16.32 -12.16 -16.79
CA GLU A 292 17.44 -11.26 -17.13
C GLU A 292 17.23 -9.81 -16.66
N HIS A 293 15.98 -9.39 -16.39
CA HIS A 293 15.62 -8.05 -15.97
C HIS A 293 15.35 -7.89 -14.46
N LYS A 294 15.51 -8.94 -13.67
CA LYS A 294 15.17 -8.99 -12.24
C LYS A 294 15.74 -7.85 -11.41
N ARG A 295 16.93 -7.36 -11.73
CA ARG A 295 17.57 -6.24 -10.99
C ARG A 295 16.93 -4.88 -11.26
N ALA A 296 16.17 -4.76 -12.35
CA ALA A 296 15.46 -3.53 -12.72
C ALA A 296 13.98 -3.51 -12.27
N MET A 297 13.46 -4.64 -11.78
CA MET A 297 12.06 -4.80 -11.38
C MET A 297 11.70 -3.88 -10.23
N PRO A 298 10.54 -3.18 -10.28
CA PRO A 298 10.00 -2.43 -9.16
C PRO A 298 9.32 -3.35 -8.15
N GLY A 299 9.11 -2.83 -6.93
CA GLY A 299 8.38 -3.53 -5.87
C GLY A 299 9.18 -4.64 -5.20
N ARG A 300 8.55 -5.26 -4.21
CA ARG A 300 9.13 -6.34 -3.41
C ARG A 300 9.00 -7.68 -4.13
N ILE A 301 9.93 -8.57 -3.84
CA ILE A 301 9.94 -9.94 -4.35
C ILE A 301 10.11 -10.87 -3.16
N ILE A 302 9.26 -11.90 -3.08
CA ILE A 302 9.40 -12.97 -2.10
C ILE A 302 10.27 -14.06 -2.71
N GLY A 303 11.22 -14.53 -1.93
CA GLY A 303 12.13 -15.60 -2.31
C GLY A 303 12.23 -16.69 -1.27
N VAL A 304 12.75 -17.83 -1.71
CA VAL A 304 13.01 -18.99 -0.88
C VAL A 304 14.45 -18.99 -0.43
N SER A 305 14.68 -19.29 0.85
CA SER A 305 15.98 -19.46 1.48
C SER A 305 15.94 -20.69 2.40
N ARG A 306 16.88 -20.76 3.31
CA ARG A 306 16.96 -21.77 4.38
C ARG A 306 17.12 -21.08 5.73
N ASP A 307 16.66 -21.77 6.78
CA ASP A 307 16.98 -21.37 8.14
C ASP A 307 18.30 -22.00 8.62
N ALA A 308 18.74 -21.64 9.81
CA ALA A 308 19.98 -22.15 10.41
C ALA A 308 20.01 -23.68 10.64
N ALA A 309 18.84 -24.33 10.63
CA ALA A 309 18.72 -25.81 10.68
C ALA A 309 18.70 -26.45 9.28
N GLY A 310 18.75 -25.66 8.20
CA GLY A 310 18.70 -26.12 6.82
C GLY A 310 17.30 -26.33 6.26
N ASN A 311 16.24 -26.02 7.03
CA ASN A 311 14.86 -26.12 6.56
C ASN A 311 14.52 -24.97 5.61
N THR A 312 13.59 -25.20 4.70
CA THR A 312 13.06 -24.18 3.80
C THR A 312 12.43 -23.04 4.61
N ALA A 313 12.78 -21.81 4.26
CA ALA A 313 12.27 -20.60 4.87
C ALA A 313 12.09 -19.49 3.82
N LEU A 314 11.06 -18.69 3.97
CA LEU A 314 10.70 -17.63 3.02
C LEU A 314 11.19 -16.27 3.53
N ARG A 315 11.54 -15.38 2.59
CA ARG A 315 12.03 -14.02 2.89
C ARG A 315 11.72 -13.04 1.76
N MET A 316 11.85 -11.75 2.03
CA MET A 316 11.95 -10.76 0.96
C MET A 316 13.32 -10.87 0.30
N ALA A 317 13.33 -11.02 -1.03
CA ALA A 317 14.55 -11.20 -1.82
C ALA A 317 14.99 -9.89 -2.49
N MET A 318 16.29 -9.80 -2.79
CA MET A 318 16.87 -8.70 -3.58
C MET A 318 16.57 -7.30 -3.02
N GLN A 319 16.54 -7.11 -1.71
CA GLN A 319 16.22 -5.85 -1.04
C GLN A 319 17.17 -4.70 -1.41
N THR A 320 18.37 -5.00 -1.91
CA THR A 320 19.35 -3.99 -2.37
C THR A 320 18.84 -3.11 -3.52
N ARG A 321 17.69 -3.40 -4.14
CA ARG A 321 17.06 -2.56 -5.16
C ARG A 321 16.12 -1.52 -4.56
N GLU A 322 15.70 -1.69 -3.31
CA GLU A 322 14.64 -0.92 -2.66
C GLU A 322 15.14 0.42 -2.09
N GLN A 323 14.22 1.35 -1.87
CA GLN A 323 14.51 2.73 -1.47
C GLN A 323 15.16 2.84 -0.09
N HIS A 324 14.87 1.92 0.84
CA HIS A 324 15.46 1.94 2.19
C HIS A 324 16.97 1.63 2.19
N ILE A 325 17.49 1.03 1.10
CA ILE A 325 18.92 0.76 0.92
C ILE A 325 19.55 1.70 -0.09
N ARG A 326 18.93 1.87 -1.27
CA ARG A 326 19.50 2.61 -2.39
C ARG A 326 19.16 4.10 -2.45
N ARG A 327 18.16 4.56 -1.68
CA ARG A 327 17.73 5.97 -1.63
C ARG A 327 17.42 6.52 -3.05
N GLU A 328 18.06 7.60 -3.48
CA GLU A 328 17.89 8.21 -4.81
C GLU A 328 18.26 7.29 -5.98
N LYS A 329 18.99 6.21 -5.74
CA LYS A 329 19.37 5.21 -6.76
C LYS A 329 18.44 4.00 -6.80
N ALA A 330 17.33 4.03 -6.06
CA ALA A 330 16.34 2.95 -6.05
C ALA A 330 15.61 2.85 -7.40
N ASN A 331 15.08 1.66 -7.70
CA ASN A 331 14.31 1.44 -8.92
C ASN A 331 12.93 2.12 -8.86
N SER A 332 12.37 2.29 -7.66
CA SER A 332 11.07 2.87 -7.39
C SER A 332 11.05 3.46 -5.99
N ASN A 333 10.12 4.37 -5.71
CA ASN A 333 9.89 4.92 -4.37
C ASN A 333 8.87 4.10 -3.56
N ILE A 334 8.26 3.05 -4.13
CA ILE A 334 7.22 2.25 -3.47
C ILE A 334 7.77 1.62 -2.19
N CYS A 335 7.07 1.89 -1.06
CA CYS A 335 7.30 1.29 0.25
C CYS A 335 6.06 0.50 0.69
N THR A 336 4.98 1.17 1.07
CA THR A 336 3.68 0.54 1.31
C THR A 336 3.01 0.26 -0.04
N SER A 337 2.56 -0.97 -0.23
CA SER A 337 1.89 -1.44 -1.44
C SER A 337 0.46 -1.90 -1.13
N GLN A 338 -0.09 -2.88 -1.83
CA GLN A 338 -1.44 -3.41 -1.64
C GLN A 338 -1.39 -4.91 -1.28
N VAL A 339 -0.65 -5.24 -0.24
CA VAL A 339 -0.30 -6.62 0.12
C VAL A 339 -1.52 -7.45 0.54
N LEU A 340 -2.41 -6.88 1.36
CA LEU A 340 -3.63 -7.58 1.80
C LEU A 340 -4.50 -7.99 0.60
N LEU A 341 -4.60 -7.11 -0.40
CA LEU A 341 -5.37 -7.36 -1.62
C LEU A 341 -4.69 -8.40 -2.53
N ALA A 342 -3.35 -8.42 -2.57
CA ALA A 342 -2.60 -9.46 -3.26
C ALA A 342 -2.81 -10.84 -2.60
N ASN A 343 -2.86 -10.89 -1.27
CA ASN A 343 -3.19 -12.11 -0.53
C ASN A 343 -4.62 -12.59 -0.84
N ILE A 344 -5.60 -11.68 -0.91
CA ILE A 344 -6.97 -12.01 -1.31
C ILE A 344 -6.98 -12.61 -2.73
N ALA A 345 -6.33 -11.96 -3.69
CA ALA A 345 -6.27 -12.43 -5.08
C ALA A 345 -5.56 -13.78 -5.21
N GLY A 346 -4.45 -13.98 -4.50
CA GLY A 346 -3.75 -15.27 -4.45
C GLY A 346 -4.62 -16.38 -3.85
N MET A 347 -5.34 -16.09 -2.76
CA MET A 347 -6.24 -17.06 -2.10
C MET A 347 -7.52 -17.32 -2.91
N TYR A 348 -8.01 -16.34 -3.68
CA TYR A 348 -9.07 -16.57 -4.66
C TYR A 348 -8.65 -17.63 -5.70
N ALA A 349 -7.44 -17.51 -6.23
CA ALA A 349 -6.89 -18.51 -7.15
C ALA A 349 -6.67 -19.88 -6.49
N VAL A 350 -6.22 -19.91 -5.23
CA VAL A 350 -6.08 -21.15 -4.45
C VAL A 350 -7.43 -21.83 -4.22
N PHE A 351 -8.48 -21.05 -3.88
CA PHE A 351 -9.82 -21.58 -3.61
C PHE A 351 -10.52 -22.12 -4.85
N HIS A 352 -10.50 -21.38 -5.95
CA HIS A 352 -11.14 -21.80 -7.20
C HIS A 352 -10.32 -22.84 -7.98
N GLY A 353 -9.00 -22.77 -7.89
CA GLY A 353 -8.10 -23.57 -8.68
C GLY A 353 -8.19 -23.33 -10.20
N PRO A 354 -7.39 -24.04 -11.01
CA PRO A 354 -7.38 -23.83 -12.46
C PRO A 354 -8.75 -24.10 -13.11
N GLU A 355 -9.45 -25.14 -12.69
CA GLU A 355 -10.74 -25.50 -13.30
C GLU A 355 -11.87 -24.56 -12.86
N GLY A 356 -11.85 -24.06 -11.61
CA GLY A 356 -12.78 -23.04 -11.16
C GLY A 356 -12.60 -21.72 -11.90
N LEU A 357 -11.35 -21.26 -12.07
CA LEU A 357 -11.03 -20.04 -12.81
C LEU A 357 -11.43 -20.15 -14.29
N LYS A 358 -11.13 -21.27 -14.96
CA LYS A 358 -11.58 -21.51 -16.35
C LYS A 358 -13.10 -21.49 -16.48
N ARG A 359 -13.83 -22.02 -15.48
CA ARG A 359 -15.29 -21.97 -15.48
C ARG A 359 -15.81 -20.56 -15.32
N ILE A 360 -15.21 -19.76 -14.43
CA ILE A 360 -15.58 -18.35 -14.24
C ILE A 360 -15.30 -17.55 -15.52
N ALA A 361 -14.09 -17.59 -16.03
CA ALA A 361 -13.70 -16.87 -17.24
C ALA A 361 -14.51 -17.33 -18.48
N GLY A 362 -14.71 -18.66 -18.61
CA GLY A 362 -15.52 -19.23 -19.68
C GLY A 362 -16.98 -18.81 -19.62
N ARG A 363 -17.57 -18.71 -18.41
CA ARG A 363 -18.94 -18.21 -18.23
C ARG A 363 -19.07 -16.73 -18.62
N ILE A 364 -18.11 -15.88 -18.19
CA ILE A 364 -18.09 -14.47 -18.57
C ILE A 364 -18.03 -14.33 -20.09
N HIS A 365 -17.09 -15.01 -20.72
CA HIS A 365 -16.92 -14.99 -22.17
C HIS A 365 -18.15 -15.49 -22.90
N ARG A 366 -18.76 -16.60 -22.42
CA ARG A 366 -19.97 -17.17 -23.03
C ARG A 366 -21.18 -16.24 -22.94
N LEU A 367 -21.38 -15.55 -21.82
CA LEU A 367 -22.43 -14.55 -21.67
C LEU A 367 -22.19 -13.36 -22.63
N THR A 368 -20.93 -12.98 -22.85
CA THR A 368 -20.56 -11.93 -23.81
C THR A 368 -20.86 -12.36 -25.25
N ASP A 369 -20.56 -13.59 -25.62
CA ASP A 369 -20.91 -14.15 -26.91
C ASP A 369 -22.43 -14.18 -27.16
N ILE A 370 -23.22 -14.53 -26.13
CA ILE A 370 -24.68 -14.52 -26.18
C ILE A 370 -25.19 -13.09 -26.37
N LEU A 371 -24.65 -12.12 -25.61
CA LEU A 371 -25.01 -10.71 -25.75
C LEU A 371 -24.68 -10.20 -27.16
N ALA A 372 -23.48 -10.47 -27.64
CA ALA A 372 -23.03 -10.09 -28.99
C ALA A 372 -23.92 -10.69 -30.10
N ALA A 373 -24.26 -11.97 -29.99
CA ALA A 373 -25.12 -12.66 -30.94
C ALA A 373 -26.54 -12.07 -30.98
N GLY A 374 -27.14 -11.80 -29.83
CA GLY A 374 -28.47 -11.21 -29.73
C GLY A 374 -28.51 -9.78 -30.24
N LEU A 375 -27.53 -8.94 -29.92
CA LEU A 375 -27.44 -7.57 -30.44
C LEU A 375 -27.27 -7.53 -31.95
N THR A 376 -26.44 -8.42 -32.50
CA THR A 376 -26.26 -8.57 -33.95
C THR A 376 -27.55 -9.03 -34.62
N GLN A 377 -28.27 -10.00 -34.03
CA GLN A 377 -29.58 -10.46 -34.52
C GLN A 377 -30.62 -9.34 -34.46
N GLY A 378 -30.57 -8.47 -33.44
CA GLY A 378 -31.38 -7.27 -33.28
C GLY A 378 -30.99 -6.10 -34.23
N GLY A 379 -29.97 -6.28 -35.09
CA GLY A 379 -29.57 -5.32 -36.10
C GLY A 379 -28.56 -4.26 -35.63
N LEU A 380 -27.97 -4.39 -34.44
CA LEU A 380 -26.92 -3.49 -33.98
C LEU A 380 -25.54 -3.91 -34.50
N LEU A 381 -24.69 -2.91 -34.73
CA LEU A 381 -23.33 -3.11 -35.21
C LEU A 381 -22.35 -3.13 -34.06
N LEU A 382 -21.59 -4.22 -33.95
CA LEU A 382 -20.46 -4.31 -33.04
C LEU A 382 -19.20 -3.76 -33.74
N ARG A 383 -18.42 -2.92 -33.03
CA ARG A 383 -17.21 -2.29 -33.57
C ARG A 383 -16.14 -3.33 -33.90
N HIS A 384 -15.99 -4.38 -33.08
CA HIS A 384 -14.96 -5.41 -33.17
C HIS A 384 -15.56 -6.80 -33.44
N ARG A 385 -14.72 -7.72 -33.90
CA ARG A 385 -15.10 -9.12 -34.16
C ARG A 385 -14.52 -10.13 -33.19
N SER A 386 -13.65 -9.65 -32.31
CA SER A 386 -12.99 -10.44 -31.29
C SER A 386 -13.14 -9.75 -29.93
N TRP A 387 -13.36 -10.51 -28.89
CA TRP A 387 -13.51 -10.00 -27.50
C TRP A 387 -13.29 -11.12 -26.48
N PHE A 388 -13.04 -10.71 -25.24
CA PHE A 388 -13.15 -11.58 -24.08
C PHE A 388 -14.49 -11.32 -23.37
N ASP A 389 -14.69 -10.13 -22.81
CA ASP A 389 -15.83 -9.75 -21.98
C ASP A 389 -16.42 -8.38 -22.32
N THR A 390 -15.78 -7.64 -23.21
CA THR A 390 -16.11 -6.24 -23.50
C THR A 390 -16.56 -6.07 -24.95
N LEU A 391 -17.72 -5.44 -25.13
CA LEU A 391 -18.28 -5.09 -26.45
C LEU A 391 -18.37 -3.58 -26.57
N THR A 392 -18.03 -3.08 -27.75
CA THR A 392 -18.33 -1.70 -28.20
C THR A 392 -19.41 -1.74 -29.27
N ILE A 393 -20.55 -1.12 -28.97
CA ILE A 393 -21.78 -1.17 -29.78
C ILE A 393 -22.03 0.20 -30.37
N GLU A 394 -22.07 0.29 -31.71
CA GLU A 394 -22.44 1.51 -32.43
C GLU A 394 -23.94 1.78 -32.24
N VAL A 395 -24.30 2.97 -31.82
CA VAL A 395 -25.70 3.38 -31.56
C VAL A 395 -26.02 4.71 -32.21
N ALA A 396 -27.26 4.85 -32.68
CA ALA A 396 -27.71 6.07 -33.35
C ALA A 396 -27.86 7.25 -32.36
N ASP A 397 -28.36 6.96 -31.17
CA ASP A 397 -28.58 7.93 -30.11
C ASP A 397 -27.99 7.37 -28.77
N LYS A 398 -26.78 7.75 -28.52
CA LYS A 398 -26.04 7.29 -27.31
C LYS A 398 -26.72 7.77 -26.04
N ASP A 399 -27.14 9.01 -25.99
CA ASP A 399 -27.69 9.61 -24.76
C ASP A 399 -29.06 8.97 -24.40
N ALA A 400 -29.86 8.62 -25.41
CA ALA A 400 -31.09 7.86 -25.19
C ALA A 400 -30.82 6.46 -24.63
N VAL A 401 -29.79 5.77 -25.15
CA VAL A 401 -29.38 4.45 -24.63
C VAL A 401 -28.88 4.53 -23.22
N LEU A 402 -28.00 5.50 -22.90
CA LEU A 402 -27.49 5.70 -21.54
C LEU A 402 -28.62 6.05 -20.57
N SER A 403 -29.55 6.94 -20.96
CA SER A 403 -30.71 7.29 -20.14
C SER A 403 -31.63 6.09 -19.87
N ARG A 404 -31.84 5.26 -20.90
CA ARG A 404 -32.58 4.01 -20.75
C ARG A 404 -31.88 3.02 -19.81
N ALA A 405 -30.57 2.84 -19.93
CA ALA A 405 -29.80 2.00 -19.03
C ALA A 405 -29.94 2.44 -17.56
N LEU A 406 -29.84 3.75 -17.29
CA LEU A 406 -30.06 4.30 -15.96
C LEU A 406 -31.47 3.99 -15.41
N SER A 407 -32.51 3.97 -16.26
CA SER A 407 -33.87 3.59 -15.83
C SER A 407 -34.01 2.12 -15.43
N PHE A 408 -33.08 1.27 -15.88
CA PHE A 408 -32.93 -0.14 -15.48
C PHE A 408 -31.98 -0.35 -14.30
N GLY A 409 -31.43 0.72 -13.72
CA GLY A 409 -30.40 0.63 -12.68
C GLY A 409 -29.05 0.10 -13.20
N ILE A 410 -28.72 0.40 -14.45
CA ILE A 410 -27.51 -0.07 -15.15
C ILE A 410 -26.66 1.12 -15.57
N ASN A 411 -25.33 0.99 -15.39
CA ASN A 411 -24.33 1.90 -15.92
C ASN A 411 -23.61 1.27 -17.11
N LEU A 412 -23.60 1.97 -18.24
CA LEU A 412 -22.82 1.63 -19.43
C LEU A 412 -21.67 2.63 -19.61
N ARG A 413 -20.63 2.24 -20.32
CA ARG A 413 -19.55 3.13 -20.72
C ARG A 413 -20.01 4.10 -21.81
N GLY A 414 -19.96 5.40 -21.55
CA GLY A 414 -20.49 6.45 -22.43
C GLY A 414 -19.47 7.44 -22.99
N ASP A 415 -18.16 7.29 -22.69
CA ASP A 415 -17.10 8.19 -23.18
C ASP A 415 -16.71 7.97 -24.65
N LEU A 416 -17.22 6.90 -25.27
CA LEU A 416 -16.95 6.57 -26.65
C LEU A 416 -17.77 7.44 -27.62
N ALA A 417 -17.16 7.90 -28.71
CA ALA A 417 -17.89 8.62 -29.77
C ALA A 417 -18.88 7.68 -30.48
N SER A 418 -20.16 8.09 -30.62
CA SER A 418 -21.22 7.35 -31.31
C SER A 418 -21.41 5.87 -30.89
N ALA A 419 -20.90 5.47 -29.74
CA ALA A 419 -20.99 4.09 -29.28
C ALA A 419 -21.16 4.03 -27.75
N VAL A 420 -21.60 2.87 -27.24
CA VAL A 420 -21.58 2.51 -25.83
C VAL A 420 -20.71 1.28 -25.63
N GLY A 421 -20.01 1.24 -24.50
CA GLY A 421 -19.25 0.07 -24.09
C GLY A 421 -19.98 -0.74 -23.02
N ILE A 422 -19.86 -2.06 -23.10
CA ILE A 422 -20.41 -3.01 -22.13
C ILE A 422 -19.35 -4.03 -21.78
N THR A 423 -18.96 -4.10 -20.49
CA THR A 423 -18.04 -5.11 -19.97
C THR A 423 -18.80 -6.03 -19.01
N LEU A 424 -18.91 -7.31 -19.33
CA LEU A 424 -19.51 -8.31 -18.45
C LEU A 424 -18.50 -8.81 -17.43
N ASP A 425 -18.99 -9.39 -16.33
CA ASP A 425 -18.17 -9.79 -15.19
C ASP A 425 -18.69 -11.06 -14.49
N GLU A 426 -18.04 -11.43 -13.41
CA GLU A 426 -18.37 -12.62 -12.62
C GLU A 426 -19.78 -12.56 -12.02
N ALA A 427 -20.28 -11.37 -11.70
CA ALA A 427 -21.60 -11.17 -11.09
C ALA A 427 -22.73 -11.12 -12.10
N THR A 428 -22.43 -11.03 -13.41
CA THR A 428 -23.43 -10.96 -14.48
C THR A 428 -24.25 -12.23 -14.56
N THR A 429 -25.58 -12.11 -14.62
CA THR A 429 -26.55 -13.19 -14.74
C THR A 429 -27.22 -13.24 -16.13
N ARG A 430 -28.03 -14.29 -16.37
CA ARG A 430 -28.88 -14.39 -17.57
C ARG A 430 -29.90 -13.26 -17.64
N GLU A 431 -30.51 -12.92 -16.49
CA GLU A 431 -31.46 -11.82 -16.35
C GLU A 431 -30.85 -10.47 -16.71
N ASP A 432 -29.57 -10.30 -16.37
CA ASP A 432 -28.84 -9.08 -16.75
C ASP A 432 -28.64 -8.97 -18.26
N VAL A 433 -28.35 -10.07 -18.93
CA VAL A 433 -28.23 -10.09 -20.40
C VAL A 433 -29.58 -9.76 -21.06
N LEU A 434 -30.69 -10.29 -20.52
CA LEU A 434 -32.03 -9.92 -20.99
C LEU A 434 -32.33 -8.43 -20.77
N ALA A 435 -31.94 -7.87 -19.61
CA ALA A 435 -32.08 -6.45 -19.33
C ALA A 435 -31.22 -5.59 -20.30
N LEU A 436 -30.02 -6.02 -20.64
CA LEU A 436 -29.17 -5.36 -21.63
C LEU A 436 -29.79 -5.40 -23.05
N PHE A 437 -30.44 -6.52 -23.44
CA PHE A 437 -31.20 -6.58 -24.66
C PHE A 437 -32.36 -5.55 -24.64
N ALA A 438 -33.12 -5.50 -23.55
CA ALA A 438 -34.21 -4.54 -23.41
C ALA A 438 -33.71 -3.08 -23.48
N VAL A 439 -32.57 -2.78 -22.84
CA VAL A 439 -31.94 -1.44 -22.91
C VAL A 439 -31.57 -1.04 -24.33
N LEU A 440 -31.01 -1.95 -25.13
CA LEU A 440 -30.44 -1.65 -26.44
C LEU A 440 -31.43 -1.82 -27.58
N LEU A 441 -32.34 -2.79 -27.49
CA LEU A 441 -33.26 -3.17 -28.60
C LEU A 441 -34.74 -2.84 -28.31
N GLY A 442 -35.08 -2.50 -27.05
CA GLY A 442 -36.46 -2.34 -26.60
C GLY A 442 -37.01 -3.60 -25.93
N ASP A 443 -38.15 -3.43 -25.23
CA ASP A 443 -38.73 -4.51 -24.39
C ASP A 443 -39.24 -5.70 -25.21
N ASP A 444 -39.65 -5.45 -26.47
CA ASP A 444 -40.22 -6.46 -27.38
C ASP A 444 -39.16 -7.16 -28.24
N HIS A 445 -37.88 -7.27 -27.74
CA HIS A 445 -36.77 -7.82 -28.53
C HIS A 445 -36.96 -9.30 -28.93
N GLY A 446 -37.75 -10.08 -28.19
CA GLY A 446 -38.08 -11.46 -28.52
C GLY A 446 -36.90 -12.45 -28.53
N LEU A 447 -35.75 -12.09 -27.96
CA LEU A 447 -34.55 -12.94 -27.91
C LEU A 447 -34.62 -13.94 -26.75
N ASP A 448 -34.20 -15.17 -27.03
CA ASP A 448 -34.11 -16.27 -26.08
C ASP A 448 -32.64 -16.66 -25.88
N ILE A 449 -32.19 -16.68 -24.61
CA ILE A 449 -30.79 -16.93 -24.24
C ILE A 449 -30.36 -18.37 -24.62
N ASP A 450 -31.23 -19.37 -24.34
CA ASP A 450 -30.88 -20.77 -24.60
C ASP A 450 -30.81 -21.05 -26.12
N ALA A 451 -31.67 -20.39 -26.91
CA ALA A 451 -31.60 -20.47 -28.35
C ALA A 451 -30.33 -19.82 -28.91
N LEU A 452 -29.93 -18.65 -28.38
CA LEU A 452 -28.69 -17.98 -28.77
C LEU A 452 -27.47 -18.82 -28.37
N ASP A 453 -27.47 -19.38 -27.17
CA ASP A 453 -26.39 -20.22 -26.66
C ASP A 453 -26.19 -21.48 -27.55
N ALA A 454 -27.28 -22.14 -27.91
CA ALA A 454 -27.25 -23.29 -28.81
C ALA A 454 -26.72 -22.92 -30.22
N ALA A 455 -27.07 -21.74 -30.74
CA ALA A 455 -26.62 -21.25 -32.03
C ALA A 455 -25.12 -20.89 -32.07
N ILE A 456 -24.56 -20.43 -30.95
CA ILE A 456 -23.13 -20.07 -30.84
C ILE A 456 -22.25 -21.30 -30.97
N GLY A 457 -22.65 -22.47 -30.38
CA GLY A 457 -21.91 -23.72 -30.48
C GLY A 457 -21.61 -24.18 -31.91
N GLN A 458 -22.26 -23.57 -32.93
CA GLN A 458 -22.09 -23.87 -34.33
C GLN A 458 -21.30 -22.79 -35.11
N LYS A 459 -20.84 -21.73 -34.46
CA LYS A 459 -20.13 -20.59 -35.08
C LYS A 459 -18.63 -20.64 -34.78
N ALA A 460 -17.86 -19.87 -35.55
CA ALA A 460 -16.44 -19.67 -35.30
C ALA A 460 -16.22 -19.00 -33.94
N ALA A 461 -15.16 -19.37 -33.23
CA ALA A 461 -14.77 -18.78 -31.95
C ALA A 461 -14.47 -17.29 -32.11
N THR A 462 -14.82 -16.50 -31.09
CA THR A 462 -14.58 -15.06 -31.06
C THR A 462 -13.21 -14.68 -30.54
N ILE A 463 -12.57 -15.56 -29.78
CA ILE A 463 -11.14 -15.45 -29.46
C ILE A 463 -10.33 -15.94 -30.68
N PRO A 464 -9.44 -15.10 -31.26
CA PRO A 464 -8.55 -15.52 -32.33
C PRO A 464 -7.75 -16.78 -31.97
N ALA A 465 -7.59 -17.69 -32.90
CA ALA A 465 -6.95 -19.00 -32.66
C ALA A 465 -5.53 -18.88 -32.08
N GLY A 466 -4.75 -17.89 -32.52
CA GLY A 466 -3.41 -17.59 -31.98
C GLY A 466 -3.40 -17.08 -30.51
N LEU A 467 -4.55 -16.66 -30.02
CA LEU A 467 -4.69 -16.14 -28.66
C LEU A 467 -5.33 -17.15 -27.70
N VAL A 468 -5.83 -18.28 -28.16
CA VAL A 468 -6.40 -19.30 -27.27
C VAL A 468 -5.29 -19.91 -26.40
N ARG A 469 -5.50 -19.95 -25.09
CA ARG A 469 -4.58 -20.62 -24.18
C ARG A 469 -4.68 -22.14 -24.28
N HIS A 470 -3.55 -22.79 -24.52
CA HIS A 470 -3.45 -24.26 -24.59
C HIS A 470 -2.61 -24.87 -23.47
N ASP A 471 -1.83 -24.05 -22.78
CA ASP A 471 -0.96 -24.50 -21.69
C ASP A 471 -1.72 -24.65 -20.37
N ALA A 472 -1.25 -25.56 -19.54
CA ALA A 472 -1.75 -25.73 -18.17
C ALA A 472 -1.36 -24.49 -17.33
N ILE A 473 -2.29 -24.07 -16.48
CA ILE A 473 -2.08 -23.00 -15.49
C ILE A 473 -2.20 -23.56 -14.07
N LEU A 474 -1.54 -22.93 -13.12
CA LEU A 474 -1.70 -23.22 -11.68
C LEU A 474 -1.55 -24.71 -11.36
N SER A 475 -0.54 -25.35 -11.95
CA SER A 475 -0.29 -26.80 -11.79
C SER A 475 0.27 -27.15 -10.39
N HIS A 476 0.77 -26.17 -9.64
CA HIS A 476 1.29 -26.40 -8.29
C HIS A 476 0.20 -26.93 -7.36
N PRO A 477 0.47 -27.92 -6.48
CA PRO A 477 -0.53 -28.57 -5.61
C PRO A 477 -1.33 -27.59 -4.74
N VAL A 478 -0.78 -26.42 -4.36
CA VAL A 478 -1.50 -25.43 -3.56
C VAL A 478 -2.79 -24.96 -4.24
N PHE A 479 -2.80 -24.87 -5.56
CA PHE A 479 -3.97 -24.46 -6.36
C PHE A 479 -4.92 -25.62 -6.68
N ASN A 480 -4.62 -26.86 -6.23
CA ASN A 480 -5.36 -28.06 -6.55
C ASN A 480 -5.85 -28.82 -5.31
N ARG A 481 -5.79 -28.18 -4.12
CA ARG A 481 -6.10 -28.83 -2.85
C ARG A 481 -7.22 -28.15 -2.05
N TYR A 482 -7.22 -26.84 -1.93
CA TYR A 482 -8.02 -26.12 -0.93
C TYR A 482 -9.35 -25.58 -1.48
N HIS A 483 -10.12 -26.45 -2.19
CA HIS A 483 -11.36 -26.07 -2.88
C HIS A 483 -12.62 -26.16 -2.02
N SER A 484 -12.58 -26.87 -0.88
CA SER A 484 -13.69 -26.89 0.07
C SER A 484 -13.53 -25.78 1.09
N GLU A 485 -14.66 -25.27 1.62
CA GLU A 485 -14.64 -24.22 2.64
C GLU A 485 -13.83 -24.64 3.88
N THR A 486 -14.00 -25.88 4.34
CA THR A 486 -13.27 -26.43 5.49
C THR A 486 -11.75 -26.46 5.25
N GLU A 487 -11.28 -26.92 4.09
CA GLU A 487 -9.85 -26.96 3.79
C GLU A 487 -9.27 -25.55 3.61
N MET A 488 -10.00 -24.65 2.98
CA MET A 488 -9.57 -23.25 2.81
C MET A 488 -9.48 -22.53 4.17
N MET A 489 -10.50 -22.67 5.02
CA MET A 489 -10.48 -22.09 6.38
C MET A 489 -9.28 -22.61 7.19
N ARG A 490 -9.00 -23.91 7.13
CA ARG A 490 -7.85 -24.51 7.82
C ARG A 490 -6.52 -24.04 7.24
N TYR A 491 -6.44 -23.84 5.95
CA TYR A 491 -5.24 -23.32 5.30
C TYR A 491 -4.95 -21.90 5.74
N LEU A 492 -5.94 -21.01 5.66
CA LEU A 492 -5.81 -19.60 6.12
C LEU A 492 -5.42 -19.53 7.60
N HIS A 493 -6.04 -20.36 8.45
CA HIS A 493 -5.69 -20.41 9.88
C HIS A 493 -4.26 -20.93 10.11
N ARG A 494 -3.84 -21.95 9.38
CA ARG A 494 -2.46 -22.48 9.46
C ARG A 494 -1.43 -21.42 9.06
N LEU A 495 -1.70 -20.59 8.03
CA LEU A 495 -0.82 -19.50 7.65
C LEU A 495 -0.78 -18.42 8.73
N ALA A 496 -1.93 -17.95 9.21
CA ALA A 496 -2.00 -16.92 10.24
C ALA A 496 -1.25 -17.32 11.53
N ARG A 497 -1.24 -18.59 11.89
CA ARG A 497 -0.52 -19.11 13.07
C ARG A 497 1.01 -19.09 12.93
N LYS A 498 1.55 -19.00 11.73
CA LYS A 498 3.00 -18.84 11.50
C LYS A 498 3.48 -17.41 11.70
N ASP A 499 2.56 -16.47 11.87
CA ASP A 499 2.82 -15.04 11.88
C ASP A 499 2.54 -14.41 13.24
N LEU A 500 3.15 -13.26 13.48
CA LEU A 500 2.86 -12.39 14.61
C LEU A 500 2.21 -11.10 14.09
N ALA A 501 1.07 -10.71 14.71
CA ALA A 501 0.30 -9.52 14.38
C ALA A 501 -0.19 -8.84 15.67
N LEU A 502 -0.81 -7.64 15.56
CA LEU A 502 -1.24 -6.86 16.74
C LEU A 502 -2.27 -7.57 17.64
N ASN A 503 -3.02 -8.54 17.10
CA ASN A 503 -3.94 -9.35 17.90
C ASN A 503 -3.25 -10.35 18.84
N GLN A 504 -1.91 -10.39 18.84
CA GLN A 504 -1.11 -11.30 19.67
C GLN A 504 -0.15 -10.52 20.57
N ALA A 505 0.49 -9.46 20.07
CA ALA A 505 1.47 -8.68 20.82
C ALA A 505 1.68 -7.30 20.19
N MET A 506 2.23 -6.37 20.96
CA MET A 506 2.71 -5.09 20.47
C MET A 506 3.73 -5.27 19.35
N ILE A 507 3.65 -4.40 18.33
CA ILE A 507 4.64 -4.29 17.27
C ILE A 507 5.34 -2.93 17.40
N PRO A 508 6.45 -2.83 18.13
CA PRO A 508 7.07 -1.55 18.51
C PRO A 508 7.99 -0.99 17.42
N LEU A 509 7.49 -0.87 16.21
CA LEU A 509 8.28 -0.46 15.04
C LEU A 509 8.42 1.05 14.93
N GLY A 510 9.61 1.56 15.12
CA GLY A 510 9.94 2.97 14.90
C GLY A 510 9.88 3.39 13.43
N SER A 511 9.40 4.57 13.26
CA SER A 511 8.88 5.30 12.11
C SER A 511 7.78 4.58 11.34
N CYS A 512 7.07 3.65 11.98
CA CYS A 512 5.83 3.09 11.47
C CYS A 512 4.83 2.86 12.60
N THR A 513 3.89 3.78 12.76
CA THR A 513 2.86 3.70 13.80
C THR A 513 1.96 2.50 13.60
N MET A 514 2.11 1.48 14.44
CA MET A 514 1.32 0.25 14.44
C MET A 514 0.26 0.32 15.55
N LYS A 515 -0.75 1.18 15.36
CA LYS A 515 -1.83 1.34 16.34
C LYS A 515 -3.02 0.41 16.06
N LEU A 516 -3.90 0.33 17.03
CA LEU A 516 -5.15 -0.41 16.96
C LEU A 516 -5.93 -0.06 15.68
N ASN A 517 -6.44 -1.10 15.04
CA ASN A 517 -7.49 -1.02 14.03
C ASN A 517 -8.76 -1.58 14.69
N ALA A 518 -9.61 -0.71 15.22
CA ALA A 518 -10.77 -1.13 15.99
C ALA A 518 -11.83 -1.81 15.10
N ALA A 519 -12.58 -2.74 15.66
CA ALA A 519 -13.62 -3.46 14.91
C ALA A 519 -14.68 -2.52 14.32
N ALA A 520 -15.09 -1.49 15.08
CA ALA A 520 -16.05 -0.49 14.60
C ALA A 520 -15.51 0.34 13.41
N GLU A 521 -14.18 0.57 13.36
CA GLU A 521 -13.53 1.24 12.24
C GLU A 521 -13.52 0.37 10.98
N MET A 522 -13.32 -0.94 11.14
CA MET A 522 -13.20 -1.89 10.03
C MET A 522 -14.55 -2.30 9.42
N LEU A 523 -15.63 -2.36 10.20
CA LEU A 523 -16.94 -2.83 9.74
C LEU A 523 -17.45 -2.17 8.44
N PRO A 524 -17.34 -0.85 8.26
CA PRO A 524 -17.91 -0.19 7.08
C PRO A 524 -17.29 -0.57 5.75
N ILE A 525 -16.04 -1.07 5.70
CA ILE A 525 -15.35 -1.37 4.44
C ILE A 525 -16.01 -2.52 3.65
N THR A 526 -16.79 -3.36 4.32
CA THR A 526 -17.51 -4.49 3.70
C THR A 526 -18.96 -4.16 3.39
N TRP A 527 -19.43 -2.95 3.71
CA TRP A 527 -20.78 -2.56 3.33
C TRP A 527 -20.89 -2.42 1.81
N PRO A 528 -21.92 -3.00 1.18
CA PRO A 528 -22.07 -2.96 -0.26
C PRO A 528 -22.11 -1.55 -0.83
N GLU A 529 -22.64 -0.58 -0.08
CA GLU A 529 -22.72 0.83 -0.45
C GLU A 529 -21.35 1.48 -0.65
N PHE A 530 -20.29 0.96 0.00
CA PHE A 530 -18.90 1.37 -0.20
C PHE A 530 -18.14 0.39 -1.09
N ALA A 531 -18.35 -0.92 -0.92
CA ALA A 531 -17.56 -1.95 -1.58
C ALA A 531 -17.87 -2.11 -3.09
N GLU A 532 -19.11 -1.85 -3.52
CA GLU A 532 -19.56 -2.23 -4.86
C GLU A 532 -19.63 -1.08 -5.88
N LEU A 533 -19.31 0.16 -5.51
CA LEU A 533 -19.36 1.27 -6.45
C LEU A 533 -18.18 1.27 -7.42
N HIS A 534 -18.50 1.52 -8.69
CA HIS A 534 -17.49 1.71 -9.73
C HIS A 534 -16.87 3.13 -9.64
N PRO A 535 -15.54 3.31 -9.78
CA PRO A 535 -14.89 4.63 -9.64
C PRO A 535 -15.34 5.67 -10.67
N PHE A 536 -15.86 5.22 -11.80
CA PHE A 536 -16.32 6.07 -12.91
C PHE A 536 -17.84 6.06 -13.08
N CYS A 537 -18.59 5.66 -12.05
CA CYS A 537 -20.06 5.79 -12.06
C CYS A 537 -20.46 7.28 -12.09
N PRO A 538 -21.67 7.61 -12.56
CA PRO A 538 -22.20 8.96 -12.46
C PRO A 538 -22.11 9.54 -11.06
N THR A 539 -21.70 10.80 -10.96
CA THR A 539 -21.41 11.46 -9.67
C THR A 539 -22.61 11.45 -8.72
N GLU A 540 -23.82 11.52 -9.26
CA GLU A 540 -25.10 11.50 -8.54
C GLU A 540 -25.33 10.17 -7.81
N GLN A 541 -24.67 9.10 -8.25
CA GLN A 541 -24.76 7.78 -7.62
C GLN A 541 -23.80 7.63 -6.45
N ALA A 542 -22.80 8.49 -6.32
CA ALA A 542 -21.75 8.43 -5.30
C ALA A 542 -21.85 9.55 -4.26
N LEU A 543 -23.07 10.07 -3.98
CA LEU A 543 -23.28 11.19 -3.06
C LEU A 543 -22.83 10.86 -1.62
N GLY A 544 -22.95 9.61 -1.20
CA GLY A 544 -22.45 9.16 0.11
C GLY A 544 -20.92 9.21 0.18
N TYR A 545 -20.21 8.71 -0.83
CA TYR A 545 -18.77 8.85 -0.92
C TYR A 545 -18.32 10.30 -0.93
N ARG A 546 -18.94 11.15 -1.72
CA ARG A 546 -18.61 12.57 -1.78
C ARG A 546 -18.76 13.24 -0.42
N GLN A 547 -19.89 13.03 0.26
CA GLN A 547 -20.10 13.58 1.60
C GLN A 547 -19.05 13.09 2.61
N MET A 548 -18.77 11.80 2.61
CA MET A 548 -17.76 11.21 3.51
C MET A 548 -16.36 11.78 3.24
N ILE A 549 -15.97 11.88 1.95
CA ILE A 549 -14.68 12.43 1.53
C ILE A 549 -14.57 13.93 1.88
N GLU A 550 -15.62 14.70 1.66
CA GLU A 550 -15.67 16.13 2.03
C GLU A 550 -15.52 16.34 3.54
N GLN A 551 -16.25 15.57 4.35
CA GLN A 551 -16.11 15.63 5.81
C GLN A 551 -14.71 15.23 6.27
N LEU A 552 -14.19 14.10 5.78
CA LEU A 552 -12.85 13.65 6.13
C LEU A 552 -11.77 14.66 5.69
N SER A 553 -11.88 15.21 4.48
CA SER A 553 -10.97 16.26 3.99
C SER A 553 -11.03 17.51 4.87
N GLY A 554 -12.24 17.93 5.27
CA GLY A 554 -12.44 19.04 6.19
C GLY A 554 -11.75 18.82 7.55
N TRP A 555 -11.91 17.64 8.13
CA TRP A 555 -11.21 17.29 9.37
C TRP A 555 -9.69 17.23 9.19
N LEU A 556 -9.21 16.63 8.12
CA LEU A 556 -7.77 16.58 7.84
C LEU A 556 -7.16 17.98 7.62
N MET A 557 -7.89 18.92 6.99
CA MET A 557 -7.45 20.32 6.92
C MET A 557 -7.28 20.94 8.32
N GLN A 558 -8.23 20.71 9.23
CA GLN A 558 -8.14 21.20 10.62
C GLN A 558 -6.96 20.56 11.38
N LEU A 559 -6.73 19.25 11.18
CA LEU A 559 -5.68 18.50 11.88
C LEU A 559 -4.28 18.76 11.33
N THR A 560 -4.15 19.30 10.12
CA THR A 560 -2.87 19.53 9.46
C THR A 560 -2.55 21.02 9.24
N GLY A 561 -3.54 21.90 9.34
CA GLY A 561 -3.38 23.34 9.10
C GLY A 561 -3.18 23.68 7.63
N TYR A 562 -3.62 22.83 6.72
CA TYR A 562 -3.60 23.06 5.27
C TYR A 562 -4.94 23.60 4.78
N ASP A 563 -4.93 24.15 3.56
CA ASP A 563 -6.08 24.81 2.93
C ASP A 563 -6.84 23.89 1.97
N ALA A 564 -6.19 22.80 1.51
CA ALA A 564 -6.82 21.78 0.65
C ALA A 564 -6.22 20.39 0.88
N ILE A 565 -7.03 19.35 0.63
CA ILE A 565 -6.64 17.94 0.69
C ILE A 565 -6.93 17.28 -0.67
N CYS A 566 -5.96 16.56 -1.21
CA CYS A 566 -6.13 15.69 -2.39
C CYS A 566 -6.07 14.22 -1.95
N MET A 567 -7.18 13.50 -2.14
CA MET A 567 -7.33 12.09 -1.74
C MET A 567 -6.83 11.08 -2.80
N GLN A 568 -6.26 11.54 -3.91
CA GLN A 568 -5.91 10.65 -5.02
C GLN A 568 -4.73 9.71 -4.73
N PRO A 569 -3.64 10.11 -4.03
CA PRO A 569 -2.51 9.21 -3.81
C PRO A 569 -2.88 7.96 -3.00
N ASN A 570 -2.59 6.79 -3.54
CA ASN A 570 -2.95 5.48 -2.98
C ASN A 570 -1.81 4.82 -2.17
N SER A 571 -0.81 5.58 -1.79
CA SER A 571 0.25 5.21 -0.83
C SER A 571 0.99 6.46 -0.35
N GLY A 572 1.75 6.34 0.75
CA GLY A 572 2.63 7.42 1.19
C GLY A 572 3.63 7.85 0.13
N ALA A 573 4.25 6.90 -0.57
CA ALA A 573 5.20 7.17 -1.65
C ALA A 573 4.54 7.93 -2.84
N GLN A 574 3.29 7.59 -3.19
CA GLN A 574 2.53 8.35 -4.19
C GLN A 574 2.15 9.74 -3.68
N GLY A 575 1.89 9.90 -2.37
CA GLY A 575 1.70 11.19 -1.73
C GLY A 575 2.96 12.06 -1.80
N GLU A 576 4.13 11.49 -1.53
CA GLU A 576 5.41 12.18 -1.70
C GLU A 576 5.57 12.69 -3.14
N TYR A 577 5.38 11.81 -4.11
CA TYR A 577 5.48 12.16 -5.53
C TYR A 577 4.47 13.24 -5.92
N ALA A 578 3.20 13.11 -5.52
CA ALA A 578 2.15 14.09 -5.83
C ALA A 578 2.43 15.47 -5.21
N GLY A 579 2.95 15.52 -3.98
CA GLY A 579 3.32 16.76 -3.32
C GLY A 579 4.50 17.47 -4.00
N LEU A 580 5.53 16.71 -4.38
CA LEU A 580 6.67 17.24 -5.14
C LEU A 580 6.27 17.69 -6.55
N LEU A 581 5.35 16.96 -7.20
CA LEU A 581 4.79 17.33 -8.49
C LEU A 581 4.02 18.66 -8.40
N ALA A 582 3.24 18.88 -7.33
CA ALA A 582 2.53 20.14 -7.09
C ALA A 582 3.51 21.31 -6.92
N ILE A 583 4.61 21.12 -6.19
CA ILE A 583 5.69 22.12 -6.05
C ILE A 583 6.31 22.42 -7.41
N ARG A 584 6.67 21.42 -8.18
CA ARG A 584 7.27 21.58 -9.51
C ARG A 584 6.35 22.38 -10.44
N ARG A 585 5.08 22.01 -10.56
CA ARG A 585 4.08 22.69 -11.38
C ARG A 585 3.84 24.14 -10.91
N TYR A 586 3.87 24.38 -9.61
CA TYR A 586 3.82 25.75 -9.05
C TYR A 586 4.99 26.60 -9.55
N HIS A 587 6.23 26.11 -9.48
CA HIS A 587 7.40 26.83 -9.98
C HIS A 587 7.34 27.03 -11.52
N GLU A 588 6.95 26.02 -12.27
CA GLU A 588 6.79 26.10 -13.73
C GLU A 588 5.75 27.17 -14.12
N SER A 589 4.63 27.28 -13.38
CA SER A 589 3.58 28.28 -13.62
C SER A 589 4.08 29.72 -13.44
N ARG A 590 5.18 29.90 -12.71
CA ARG A 590 5.84 31.20 -12.46
C ARG A 590 7.01 31.47 -13.41
N ASN A 591 7.21 30.63 -14.44
CA ASN A 591 8.36 30.59 -15.32
C ASN A 591 9.70 30.36 -14.59
N GLU A 592 9.65 29.55 -13.50
CA GLU A 592 10.80 29.18 -12.66
C GLU A 592 11.13 27.68 -12.82
N ALA A 593 11.00 27.12 -14.02
CA ALA A 593 11.23 25.68 -14.29
C ALA A 593 12.67 25.23 -13.96
N GLY A 594 13.62 26.17 -13.80
CA GLY A 594 14.98 25.88 -13.34
C GLY A 594 15.10 25.54 -11.86
N ARG A 595 14.02 25.67 -11.06
CA ARG A 595 13.99 25.25 -9.65
C ARG A 595 13.79 23.73 -9.55
N ASN A 596 14.88 23.01 -9.62
CA ASN A 596 14.89 21.54 -9.62
C ASN A 596 15.71 20.90 -8.50
N LEU A 597 16.23 21.69 -7.55
CA LEU A 597 17.07 21.19 -6.48
C LEU A 597 16.26 20.97 -5.21
N CYS A 598 16.32 19.76 -4.65
CA CYS A 598 15.66 19.37 -3.40
C CYS A 598 16.69 19.14 -2.29
N LEU A 599 16.59 19.88 -1.19
CA LEU A 599 17.39 19.67 0.00
C LEU A 599 16.76 18.54 0.84
N ILE A 600 17.57 17.61 1.32
CA ILE A 600 17.11 16.48 2.13
C ILE A 600 18.06 16.23 3.31
N PRO A 601 17.60 16.30 4.58
CA PRO A 601 18.44 15.95 5.72
C PRO A 601 18.99 14.54 5.65
N SER A 602 20.20 14.31 6.14
CA SER A 602 20.85 12.99 6.16
C SER A 602 20.05 11.93 6.94
N SER A 603 19.21 12.37 7.89
CA SER A 603 18.31 11.54 8.67
C SER A 603 17.04 11.08 7.93
N ALA A 604 16.72 11.68 6.77
CA ALA A 604 15.46 11.41 6.07
C ALA A 604 15.28 9.94 5.67
N HIS A 605 14.02 9.50 5.65
CA HIS A 605 13.64 8.18 5.16
C HIS A 605 14.08 7.98 3.70
N GLY A 606 14.45 6.75 3.33
CA GLY A 606 14.93 6.44 1.98
C GLY A 606 13.94 6.70 0.84
N THR A 607 12.63 6.79 1.14
CA THR A 607 11.60 7.15 0.16
C THR A 607 11.71 8.61 -0.29
N ASN A 608 12.13 9.53 0.57
CA ASN A 608 12.21 10.97 0.25
C ASN A 608 13.16 11.23 -0.93
N PRO A 609 14.45 10.82 -0.90
CA PRO A 609 15.33 11.00 -2.05
C PRO A 609 14.88 10.22 -3.30
N ALA A 610 14.27 9.05 -3.15
CA ALA A 610 13.72 8.31 -4.27
C ALA A 610 12.55 9.04 -4.94
N SER A 611 11.64 9.64 -4.15
CA SER A 611 10.52 10.45 -4.65
C SER A 611 10.99 11.76 -5.31
N ALA A 612 11.99 12.43 -4.74
CA ALA A 612 12.59 13.61 -5.32
C ALA A 612 13.19 13.31 -6.71
N GLN A 613 13.94 12.22 -6.83
CA GLN A 613 14.48 11.75 -8.12
C GLN A 613 13.36 11.45 -9.13
N MET A 614 12.27 10.81 -8.70
CA MET A 614 11.11 10.53 -9.57
C MET A 614 10.38 11.80 -10.02
N ALA A 615 10.38 12.84 -9.20
CA ALA A 615 9.83 14.15 -9.55
C ALA A 615 10.78 14.99 -10.45
N GLY A 616 11.91 14.43 -10.87
CA GLY A 616 12.90 15.09 -11.73
C GLY A 616 13.74 16.13 -10.98
N MET A 617 13.93 15.97 -9.67
CA MET A 617 14.71 16.86 -8.83
C MET A 617 16.07 16.29 -8.49
N ASP A 618 17.08 17.14 -8.45
CA ASP A 618 18.41 16.80 -7.97
C ASP A 618 18.44 16.90 -6.43
N VAL A 619 19.02 15.88 -5.79
CA VAL A 619 19.05 15.77 -4.33
C VAL A 619 20.37 16.32 -3.78
N VAL A 620 20.27 17.25 -2.84
CA VAL A 620 21.40 17.75 -2.04
C VAL A 620 21.16 17.44 -0.58
N VAL A 621 22.07 16.65 0.00
CA VAL A 621 21.96 16.20 1.39
C VAL A 621 22.40 17.31 2.34
N VAL A 622 21.55 17.64 3.33
CA VAL A 622 21.87 18.55 4.43
C VAL A 622 22.34 17.73 5.63
N ALA A 623 23.44 18.16 6.25
CA ALA A 623 23.99 17.46 7.42
C ALA A 623 23.10 17.60 8.65
N CYS A 624 23.18 16.63 9.56
CA CYS A 624 22.68 16.74 10.92
C CYS A 624 23.84 16.96 11.88
N ASP A 625 23.57 17.69 12.97
CA ASP A 625 24.52 17.91 14.04
C ASP A 625 24.72 16.63 14.93
N LYS A 626 25.55 16.70 15.94
CA LYS A 626 25.83 15.58 16.86
C LYS A 626 24.63 15.21 17.74
N GLN A 627 23.67 16.11 17.89
CA GLN A 627 22.42 15.88 18.62
C GLN A 627 21.32 15.33 17.72
N GLY A 628 21.59 15.17 16.42
CA GLY A 628 20.65 14.64 15.46
C GLY A 628 19.68 15.69 14.85
N ASN A 629 19.90 16.99 15.10
CA ASN A 629 19.12 18.07 14.52
C ASN A 629 19.69 18.46 13.15
N ILE A 630 18.88 19.12 12.31
CA ILE A 630 19.35 19.71 11.06
C ILE A 630 20.39 20.78 11.37
N ASP A 631 21.58 20.69 10.77
CA ASP A 631 22.62 21.70 10.88
C ASP A 631 22.20 22.95 10.12
N LEU A 632 21.82 24.01 10.84
CA LEU A 632 21.35 25.27 10.26
C LEU A 632 22.44 26.01 9.46
N HIS A 633 23.72 25.83 9.83
CA HIS A 633 24.82 26.44 9.09
C HIS A 633 24.94 25.77 7.71
N ASP A 634 24.98 24.46 7.67
CA ASP A 634 25.04 23.68 6.43
C ASP A 634 23.79 23.92 5.56
N LEU A 635 22.60 24.02 6.19
CA LEU A 635 21.36 24.35 5.50
C LEU A 635 21.43 25.72 4.81
N ARG A 636 21.90 26.78 5.53
CA ARG A 636 22.02 28.13 4.94
C ARG A 636 23.01 28.15 3.80
N GLU A 637 24.18 27.54 3.95
CA GLU A 637 25.19 27.46 2.90
C GLU A 637 24.63 26.77 1.64
N LYS A 638 23.94 25.66 1.80
CA LYS A 638 23.35 24.89 0.68
C LYS A 638 22.16 25.60 0.05
N ALA A 639 21.29 26.23 0.83
CA ALA A 639 20.20 27.06 0.31
C ALA A 639 20.69 28.25 -0.47
N GLN A 640 21.73 28.93 0.05
CA GLN A 640 22.37 30.04 -0.64
C GLN A 640 23.06 29.62 -1.94
N ALA A 641 23.76 28.48 -1.91
CA ALA A 641 24.42 27.92 -3.09
C ALA A 641 23.42 27.51 -4.18
N ALA A 642 22.28 26.96 -3.77
CA ALA A 642 21.18 26.60 -4.67
C ALA A 642 20.51 27.83 -5.30
N GLY A 643 20.31 28.90 -4.51
CA GLY A 643 19.72 30.16 -4.98
C GLY A 643 18.42 29.96 -5.75
N GLU A 644 18.40 30.40 -7.01
CA GLU A 644 17.24 30.27 -7.91
C GLU A 644 16.96 28.85 -8.38
N GLN A 645 17.83 27.88 -8.09
CA GLN A 645 17.59 26.46 -8.39
C GLN A 645 16.88 25.75 -7.25
N LEU A 646 16.75 26.36 -6.07
CA LEU A 646 16.10 25.73 -4.92
C LEU A 646 14.61 25.54 -5.21
N SER A 647 14.19 24.27 -5.34
CA SER A 647 12.79 23.88 -5.46
C SER A 647 12.12 23.73 -4.10
N CYS A 648 12.70 22.88 -3.27
CA CYS A 648 12.12 22.56 -1.95
C CYS A 648 13.15 21.94 -1.01
N ILE A 649 12.71 21.79 0.25
CA ILE A 649 13.29 20.87 1.22
C ILE A 649 12.28 19.78 1.56
N MET A 650 12.72 18.53 1.79
CA MET A 650 11.90 17.47 2.38
C MET A 650 12.41 17.20 3.79
N VAL A 651 11.56 17.42 4.79
CA VAL A 651 11.87 17.17 6.21
C VAL A 651 10.84 16.23 6.85
N THR A 652 11.25 15.39 7.78
CA THR A 652 10.38 14.62 8.66
C THR A 652 10.29 15.31 10.02
N TYR A 653 9.09 15.50 10.57
CA TYR A 653 8.91 16.15 11.87
C TYR A 653 7.80 15.49 12.71
N PRO A 654 8.01 15.22 14.00
CA PRO A 654 9.32 15.19 14.67
C PRO A 654 10.32 14.37 13.88
N SER A 655 11.63 14.61 14.05
CA SER A 655 12.66 13.98 13.23
C SER A 655 12.68 12.46 13.41
N THR A 656 13.20 11.74 12.41
CA THR A 656 13.45 10.29 12.50
C THR A 656 14.46 9.91 13.62
N HIS A 657 15.11 10.89 14.24
CA HIS A 657 15.89 10.70 15.45
C HIS A 657 15.06 10.66 16.75
N GLY A 658 13.72 10.77 16.63
CA GLY A 658 12.80 10.71 17.76
C GLY A 658 12.77 12.00 18.60
N VAL A 659 13.04 13.15 18.01
CA VAL A 659 13.12 14.44 18.72
C VAL A 659 12.33 15.55 18.00
N TYR A 660 11.76 16.48 18.79
CA TYR A 660 11.23 17.74 18.30
C TYR A 660 12.37 18.74 18.19
N GLU A 661 12.77 19.05 16.96
CA GLU A 661 13.80 20.06 16.70
C GLU A 661 13.27 21.46 17.01
N GLU A 662 13.99 22.21 17.85
CA GLU A 662 13.61 23.56 18.29
C GLU A 662 13.56 24.57 17.13
N THR A 663 14.35 24.32 16.10
CA THR A 663 14.63 25.27 15.02
C THR A 663 13.81 25.03 13.76
N ILE A 664 12.79 24.19 13.82
CA ILE A 664 12.02 23.79 12.62
C ILE A 664 11.39 24.99 11.89
N ARG A 665 10.89 25.99 12.60
CA ARG A 665 10.38 27.23 11.97
C ARG A 665 11.47 28.00 11.22
N GLU A 666 12.69 28.02 11.79
CA GLU A 666 13.82 28.65 11.14
C GLU A 666 14.26 27.89 9.88
N VAL A 667 14.20 26.55 9.91
CA VAL A 667 14.40 25.71 8.71
C VAL A 667 13.42 26.12 7.60
N CYS A 668 12.13 26.24 7.92
CA CYS A 668 11.11 26.68 6.96
C CYS A 668 11.42 28.09 6.41
N GLN A 669 11.76 29.04 7.28
CA GLN A 669 12.06 30.42 6.90
C GLN A 669 13.27 30.52 5.97
N ILE A 670 14.35 29.76 6.25
CA ILE A 670 15.55 29.75 5.39
C ILE A 670 15.16 29.29 3.98
N VAL A 671 14.39 28.24 3.84
CA VAL A 671 13.99 27.71 2.52
C VAL A 671 13.09 28.70 1.78
N HIS A 672 12.09 29.29 2.46
CA HIS A 672 11.21 30.30 1.88
C HIS A 672 11.98 31.58 1.45
N GLN A 673 13.00 31.95 2.20
CA GLN A 673 13.83 33.14 1.86
C GLN A 673 14.48 33.01 0.49
N TYR A 674 14.81 31.78 0.06
CA TYR A 674 15.38 31.51 -1.27
C TYR A 674 14.33 31.10 -2.30
N GLY A 675 13.02 31.23 -1.99
CA GLY A 675 11.90 30.93 -2.89
C GLY A 675 11.55 29.45 -2.99
N GLY A 676 12.19 28.58 -2.21
CA GLY A 676 11.87 27.15 -2.12
C GLY A 676 10.60 26.89 -1.32
N GLN A 677 10.02 25.72 -1.49
CA GLN A 677 8.84 25.24 -0.74
C GLN A 677 9.26 24.23 0.35
N VAL A 678 8.45 24.09 1.39
CA VAL A 678 8.69 23.13 2.48
C VAL A 678 7.75 21.94 2.35
N TYR A 679 8.31 20.79 2.02
CA TYR A 679 7.64 19.51 2.09
C TYR A 679 7.91 18.87 3.46
N LEU A 680 6.87 18.65 4.26
CA LEU A 680 6.98 17.98 5.55
C LEU A 680 6.39 16.56 5.44
N ASP A 681 7.25 15.57 5.62
CA ASP A 681 6.85 14.16 5.62
C ASP A 681 5.87 13.87 6.77
N GLY A 682 4.67 13.42 6.44
CA GLY A 682 3.60 13.19 7.39
C GLY A 682 3.64 11.82 8.10
N ALA A 683 4.73 11.06 7.97
CA ALA A 683 4.86 9.76 8.63
C ALA A 683 4.72 9.85 10.16
N ASN A 684 5.19 10.93 10.77
CA ASN A 684 5.22 11.13 12.22
C ASN A 684 4.05 12.00 12.76
N MET A 685 2.93 12.06 12.03
CA MET A 685 1.73 12.79 12.47
C MET A 685 1.17 12.32 13.81
N ASN A 686 1.47 11.08 14.23
CA ASN A 686 1.01 10.54 15.52
C ASN A 686 1.53 11.33 16.74
N ALA A 687 2.59 12.07 16.58
CA ALA A 687 3.12 12.99 17.59
C ALA A 687 2.59 14.43 17.46
N GLN A 688 1.84 14.76 16.41
CA GLN A 688 1.47 16.14 16.11
C GLN A 688 -0.03 16.43 16.33
N VAL A 689 -0.90 15.48 16.02
CA VAL A 689 -2.36 15.68 15.99
C VAL A 689 -2.86 16.28 17.31
N GLY A 690 -3.54 17.43 17.23
CA GLY A 690 -4.07 18.15 18.39
C GLY A 690 -3.04 18.90 19.24
N ILE A 691 -1.75 18.77 18.94
CA ILE A 691 -0.63 19.44 19.65
C ILE A 691 -0.03 20.54 18.75
N THR A 692 0.29 20.20 17.53
CA THR A 692 0.81 21.10 16.49
C THR A 692 0.25 20.67 15.14
N THR A 693 0.55 21.42 14.05
CA THR A 693 0.21 21.01 12.70
C THR A 693 1.34 21.38 11.73
N PRO A 694 1.54 20.59 10.66
CA PRO A 694 2.52 20.92 9.62
C PRO A 694 2.36 22.34 9.05
N GLY A 695 1.11 22.73 8.74
CA GLY A 695 0.82 24.06 8.21
C GLY A 695 1.09 25.19 9.21
N TYR A 696 0.93 24.96 10.53
CA TYR A 696 1.26 25.94 11.58
C TYR A 696 2.76 26.07 11.81
N ILE A 697 3.50 24.96 11.64
CA ILE A 697 4.98 24.94 11.66
C ILE A 697 5.56 25.79 10.54
N GLY A 698 4.93 25.80 9.38
CA GLY A 698 5.36 26.55 8.20
C GLY A 698 5.58 25.72 6.95
N ALA A 699 5.12 24.47 6.94
CA ALA A 699 5.17 23.63 5.76
C ALA A 699 4.11 24.02 4.71
N ASP A 700 4.44 23.80 3.45
CA ASP A 700 3.59 24.12 2.30
C ASP A 700 2.79 22.90 1.81
N VAL A 701 3.35 21.72 1.98
CA VAL A 701 2.72 20.45 1.62
C VAL A 701 3.19 19.30 2.52
N SER A 702 2.29 18.37 2.78
CA SER A 702 2.60 17.06 3.42
C SER A 702 1.80 15.96 2.77
N HIS A 703 2.35 14.75 2.70
CA HIS A 703 1.52 13.57 2.58
C HIS A 703 1.11 13.06 3.97
N LEU A 704 -0.01 12.33 4.02
CA LEU A 704 -0.53 11.72 5.23
C LEU A 704 -0.56 10.20 5.05
N ASN A 705 0.08 9.47 5.96
CA ASN A 705 -0.04 8.01 5.98
C ASN A 705 -1.26 7.62 6.81
N LEU A 706 -2.44 7.49 6.18
CA LEU A 706 -3.66 7.13 6.91
C LEU A 706 -3.57 5.73 7.54
N HIS A 707 -2.71 4.87 6.99
CA HIS A 707 -2.37 3.54 7.53
C HIS A 707 -1.37 3.56 8.72
N LYS A 708 -1.09 4.75 9.26
CA LYS A 708 -0.33 4.98 10.49
C LYS A 708 -1.21 5.71 11.52
N THR A 709 -1.22 7.04 11.49
CA THR A 709 -1.90 7.89 12.47
C THR A 709 -3.42 7.74 12.50
N PHE A 710 -4.06 7.43 11.36
CA PHE A 710 -5.52 7.42 11.22
C PHE A 710 -6.12 6.02 11.02
N CYS A 711 -5.53 5.02 11.66
CA CYS A 711 -6.05 3.66 11.89
C CYS A 711 -6.34 2.78 10.66
N ILE A 712 -6.07 3.19 9.43
CA ILE A 712 -6.11 2.22 8.32
C ILE A 712 -5.08 1.13 8.61
N PRO A 713 -5.42 -0.17 8.50
CA PRO A 713 -4.51 -1.25 8.85
C PRO A 713 -3.30 -1.31 7.92
N HIS A 714 -2.16 -1.74 8.46
CA HIS A 714 -0.95 -1.91 7.65
C HIS A 714 -1.04 -3.14 6.72
N GLY A 715 -1.85 -4.14 7.06
CA GLY A 715 -2.23 -5.26 6.19
C GLY A 715 -1.08 -6.09 5.64
N GLY A 716 0.01 -6.23 6.38
CA GLY A 716 1.20 -6.93 5.92
C GLY A 716 2.05 -6.15 4.89
N GLY A 717 1.77 -4.87 4.69
CA GLY A 717 2.43 -3.99 3.73
C GLY A 717 1.48 -3.21 2.80
N GLY A 718 0.26 -3.07 3.21
CA GLY A 718 -0.89 -2.42 2.58
C GLY A 718 -2.17 -3.20 2.86
N PRO A 719 -3.30 -2.49 2.94
CA PRO A 719 -3.74 -1.43 2.01
C PRO A 719 -3.09 -0.07 2.28
N GLY A 720 -2.72 0.64 1.22
CA GLY A 720 -2.13 1.97 1.27
C GLY A 720 -3.11 3.09 0.96
N MET A 721 -2.97 4.23 1.66
CA MET A 721 -3.61 5.50 1.35
C MET A 721 -2.73 6.64 1.82
N GLY A 722 -2.44 7.61 0.95
CA GLY A 722 -1.50 8.69 1.23
C GLY A 722 -1.95 10.05 0.68
N PRO A 723 -3.09 10.63 1.15
CA PRO A 723 -3.53 11.93 0.68
C PRO A 723 -2.50 13.01 0.96
N ILE A 724 -2.51 14.07 0.15
CA ILE A 724 -1.68 15.26 0.39
C ILE A 724 -2.53 16.43 0.88
N GLY A 725 -2.00 17.12 1.91
CA GLY A 725 -2.48 18.43 2.32
C GLY A 725 -1.57 19.52 1.79
N VAL A 726 -2.13 20.61 1.29
CA VAL A 726 -1.37 21.70 0.67
C VAL A 726 -1.88 23.06 1.10
N LYS A 727 -0.98 24.08 1.13
CA LYS A 727 -1.35 25.47 1.25
C LYS A 727 -2.07 25.98 0.01
N ALA A 728 -2.84 27.05 0.15
CA ALA A 728 -3.71 27.61 -0.89
C ALA A 728 -3.00 27.86 -2.24
N HIS A 729 -1.72 28.29 -2.22
CA HIS A 729 -0.96 28.57 -3.45
C HIS A 729 -0.57 27.30 -4.22
N LEU A 730 -0.55 26.12 -3.57
CA LEU A 730 -0.27 24.83 -4.20
C LEU A 730 -1.56 24.07 -4.58
N ALA A 731 -2.71 24.44 -4.02
CA ALA A 731 -3.98 23.73 -4.25
C ALA A 731 -4.37 23.60 -5.74
N PRO A 732 -4.15 24.60 -6.62
CA PRO A 732 -4.47 24.48 -8.04
C PRO A 732 -3.60 23.44 -8.78
N PHE A 733 -2.46 23.03 -8.22
CA PHE A 733 -1.44 22.19 -8.86
C PHE A 733 -1.46 20.73 -8.41
N VAL A 734 -2.37 20.36 -7.54
CA VAL A 734 -2.54 18.96 -7.12
C VAL A 734 -3.03 18.08 -8.30
N PRO A 735 -2.87 16.76 -8.24
CA PRO A 735 -3.27 15.87 -9.33
C PRO A 735 -4.72 16.05 -9.79
N GLY A 736 -4.91 16.23 -11.13
CA GLY A 736 -6.20 16.10 -11.79
C GLY A 736 -6.49 14.65 -12.16
N HIS A 737 -7.50 14.42 -13.02
CA HIS A 737 -7.84 13.08 -13.52
C HIS A 737 -8.58 13.16 -14.85
N GLN A 738 -8.11 12.42 -15.85
CA GLN A 738 -8.64 12.47 -17.22
C GLN A 738 -10.09 11.99 -17.34
N VAL A 739 -10.50 11.02 -16.53
CA VAL A 739 -11.84 10.41 -16.63
C VAL A 739 -12.86 11.11 -15.73
N VAL A 740 -12.44 11.57 -14.55
CA VAL A 740 -13.32 12.23 -13.57
C VAL A 740 -12.79 13.62 -13.27
N LYS A 741 -13.62 14.63 -13.51
CA LYS A 741 -13.24 16.01 -13.23
C LYS A 741 -13.09 16.26 -11.73
N ILE A 742 -11.90 16.76 -11.33
CA ILE A 742 -11.60 17.19 -9.96
C ILE A 742 -11.77 18.72 -9.90
N GLU A 743 -12.66 19.18 -9.03
CA GLU A 743 -12.94 20.61 -8.88
C GLU A 743 -11.74 21.35 -8.24
N GLY A 744 -11.49 22.57 -8.67
CA GLY A 744 -10.44 23.44 -8.11
C GLY A 744 -9.02 23.17 -8.60
N VAL A 745 -8.80 22.20 -9.49
CA VAL A 745 -7.50 21.88 -10.10
C VAL A 745 -7.39 22.57 -11.47
N LEU A 746 -6.18 23.01 -11.83
CA LEU A 746 -5.95 23.69 -13.11
C LEU A 746 -5.98 22.76 -14.32
N THR A 747 -5.65 21.50 -14.15
CA THR A 747 -5.57 20.51 -15.22
C THR A 747 -6.58 19.38 -15.04
N GLU A 748 -7.24 19.01 -16.13
CA GLU A 748 -8.10 17.82 -16.20
C GLU A 748 -7.31 16.52 -16.36
N GLN A 749 -6.00 16.57 -16.30
CA GLN A 749 -5.03 15.49 -16.41
C GLN A 749 -4.00 15.59 -15.29
N GLY A 750 -3.04 14.70 -15.29
CA GLY A 750 -1.95 14.73 -14.32
C GLY A 750 -2.20 13.80 -13.12
N ALA A 751 -2.96 12.73 -13.35
CA ALA A 751 -3.24 11.71 -12.35
C ALA A 751 -1.94 11.00 -11.88
N VAL A 752 -1.92 10.63 -10.60
CA VAL A 752 -0.86 9.83 -9.97
C VAL A 752 -1.32 8.42 -9.61
N SER A 753 -2.62 8.14 -9.69
CA SER A 753 -3.23 6.82 -9.52
C SER A 753 -4.39 6.62 -10.48
N ALA A 754 -4.79 5.35 -10.70
CA ALA A 754 -5.84 4.99 -11.65
C ALA A 754 -7.21 5.54 -11.28
N ALA A 755 -7.53 5.60 -9.99
CA ALA A 755 -8.81 6.09 -9.49
C ALA A 755 -8.70 7.53 -8.95
N PRO A 756 -9.76 8.35 -9.07
CA PRO A 756 -9.71 9.77 -8.70
C PRO A 756 -9.54 10.02 -7.18
N PHE A 757 -9.92 9.06 -6.35
CA PHE A 757 -9.83 9.13 -4.88
C PHE A 757 -8.98 8.01 -4.27
N GLY A 758 -8.05 7.47 -5.05
CA GLY A 758 -7.10 6.46 -4.61
C GLY A 758 -7.78 5.20 -4.05
N SER A 759 -7.46 4.83 -2.82
CA SER A 759 -8.04 3.67 -2.11
C SER A 759 -9.31 4.07 -1.34
N ALA A 760 -10.36 4.47 -2.05
CA ALA A 760 -11.53 5.13 -1.47
C ALA A 760 -12.29 4.27 -0.44
N SER A 761 -12.37 2.94 -0.63
CA SER A 761 -13.18 2.07 0.25
C SER A 761 -12.62 1.89 1.65
N ILE A 762 -11.38 2.30 1.90
CA ILE A 762 -10.78 2.26 3.24
C ILE A 762 -10.79 3.61 3.97
N LEU A 763 -11.23 4.69 3.32
CA LEU A 763 -11.41 6.00 3.95
C LEU A 763 -12.42 5.99 5.11
N PRO A 764 -13.50 5.18 5.08
CA PRO A 764 -14.39 5.00 6.23
C PRO A 764 -13.68 4.71 7.55
N ILE A 765 -12.55 3.99 7.53
CA ILE A 765 -11.77 3.66 8.73
C ILE A 765 -11.28 4.94 9.43
N SER A 766 -10.64 5.84 8.69
CA SER A 766 -10.16 7.12 9.22
C SER A 766 -11.29 8.06 9.61
N TRP A 767 -12.41 8.04 8.85
CA TRP A 767 -13.61 8.78 9.19
C TRP A 767 -14.18 8.33 10.56
N MET A 768 -14.32 7.02 10.76
CA MET A 768 -14.78 6.43 12.03
C MET A 768 -13.84 6.81 13.20
N TYR A 769 -12.53 6.66 13.02
CA TYR A 769 -11.54 7.00 14.04
C TYR A 769 -11.66 8.45 14.48
N ILE A 770 -11.64 9.41 13.55
CA ILE A 770 -11.72 10.83 13.88
C ILE A 770 -13.07 11.14 14.56
N ARG A 771 -14.16 10.57 14.06
CA ARG A 771 -15.50 10.82 14.59
C ARG A 771 -15.71 10.29 16.02
N MET A 772 -15.16 9.10 16.31
CA MET A 772 -15.27 8.50 17.64
C MET A 772 -14.29 9.10 18.65
N MET A 773 -13.13 9.59 18.21
CA MET A 773 -12.14 10.22 19.09
C MET A 773 -12.47 11.69 19.39
N GLY A 774 -13.01 12.42 18.42
CA GLY A 774 -13.20 13.87 18.56
C GLY A 774 -11.91 14.64 18.81
N ALA A 775 -12.00 15.95 18.98
CA ALA A 775 -10.82 16.81 19.16
C ALA A 775 -10.00 16.45 20.41
N GLU A 776 -10.66 16.16 21.52
CA GLU A 776 -10.00 15.83 22.79
C GLU A 776 -9.33 14.46 22.74
N GLY A 777 -10.01 13.42 22.23
CA GLY A 777 -9.44 12.08 22.12
C GLY A 777 -8.24 12.03 21.17
N LEU A 778 -8.28 12.75 20.06
CA LEU A 778 -7.16 12.84 19.12
C LEU A 778 -5.93 13.51 19.77
N LYS A 779 -6.12 14.60 20.53
CA LYS A 779 -5.04 15.24 21.29
C LYS A 779 -4.48 14.29 22.34
N GLN A 780 -5.36 13.62 23.09
CA GLN A 780 -4.96 12.67 24.11
C GLN A 780 -4.18 11.49 23.53
N ALA A 781 -4.54 11.00 22.33
CA ALA A 781 -3.80 9.96 21.63
C ALA A 781 -2.34 10.37 21.36
N SER A 782 -2.11 11.58 20.84
CA SER A 782 -0.75 12.09 20.62
C SER A 782 0.04 12.26 21.92
N GLN A 783 -0.60 12.78 22.96
CA GLN A 783 0.01 12.92 24.29
C GLN A 783 0.42 11.57 24.89
N MET A 784 -0.44 10.55 24.73
CA MET A 784 -0.16 9.20 25.21
C MET A 784 0.95 8.51 24.41
N ALA A 785 1.00 8.67 23.11
CA ALA A 785 2.09 8.15 22.29
C ALA A 785 3.45 8.71 22.77
N ILE A 786 3.50 10.00 23.08
CA ILE A 786 4.69 10.66 23.64
C ILE A 786 5.01 10.15 25.04
N LEU A 787 4.01 9.99 25.92
CA LEU A 787 4.21 9.44 27.26
C LEU A 787 4.75 8.00 27.19
N ASN A 788 4.15 7.14 26.37
CA ASN A 788 4.57 5.74 26.23
C ASN A 788 6.04 5.62 25.78
N ALA A 789 6.46 6.44 24.80
CA ALA A 789 7.84 6.46 24.32
C ALA A 789 8.82 6.94 25.42
N ASN A 790 8.46 8.01 26.15
CA ASN A 790 9.29 8.52 27.24
C ASN A 790 9.37 7.55 28.42
N TYR A 791 8.29 6.82 28.69
CA TYR A 791 8.27 5.77 29.72
C TYR A 791 9.24 4.63 29.36
N ILE A 792 9.20 4.13 28.13
CA ILE A 792 10.15 3.10 27.66
C ILE A 792 11.59 3.63 27.72
N ALA A 793 11.84 4.83 27.18
CA ALA A 793 13.17 5.44 27.19
C ALA A 793 13.72 5.59 28.62
N THR A 794 12.91 6.07 29.56
CA THR A 794 13.31 6.22 30.97
C THR A 794 13.63 4.88 31.64
N ARG A 795 12.82 3.84 31.36
CA ARG A 795 13.00 2.49 31.93
C ARG A 795 14.22 1.78 31.37
N LEU A 796 14.56 2.01 30.08
CA LEU A 796 15.62 1.28 29.39
C LEU A 796 16.97 2.00 29.34
N GLN A 797 17.06 3.32 29.52
CA GLN A 797 18.28 4.13 29.30
C GLN A 797 19.53 3.67 30.04
N GLN A 798 19.39 3.01 31.18
CA GLN A 798 20.54 2.49 31.96
C GLN A 798 21.08 1.18 31.35
N ALA A 799 20.20 0.39 30.73
CA ALA A 799 20.57 -0.88 30.11
C ALA A 799 20.97 -0.68 28.62
N TYR A 800 20.30 0.23 27.95
CA TYR A 800 20.49 0.58 26.56
C TYR A 800 20.45 2.11 26.43
N PRO A 801 21.58 2.78 26.15
CA PRO A 801 21.59 4.24 26.01
C PRO A 801 20.62 4.72 24.95
N VAL A 802 19.83 5.75 25.25
CA VAL A 802 19.03 6.45 24.26
C VAL A 802 19.97 7.38 23.47
N LEU A 803 20.05 7.16 22.14
CA LEU A 803 21.05 7.83 21.30
C LEU A 803 20.79 9.33 21.14
N TYR A 804 19.54 9.71 20.90
CA TYR A 804 19.14 11.09 20.72
C TYR A 804 18.03 11.48 21.67
N THR A 805 18.16 12.64 22.27
CA THR A 805 17.14 13.27 23.12
C THR A 805 17.03 14.75 22.76
N GLY A 806 15.83 15.29 22.90
CA GLY A 806 15.58 16.71 22.79
C GLY A 806 15.73 17.44 24.13
N ARG A 807 14.93 18.49 24.33
CA ARG A 807 14.86 19.27 25.55
C ARG A 807 14.67 18.39 26.78
N ASP A 808 15.31 18.71 27.87
CA ASP A 808 15.23 18.01 29.17
C ASP A 808 15.54 16.50 29.10
N GLY A 809 16.28 16.05 28.09
CA GLY A 809 16.60 14.64 27.89
C GLY A 809 15.40 13.77 27.49
N ARG A 810 14.37 14.39 26.88
CA ARG A 810 13.13 13.74 26.46
C ARG A 810 13.15 13.32 25.00
N VAL A 811 12.28 12.38 24.66
CA VAL A 811 12.03 11.93 23.27
C VAL A 811 10.63 12.34 22.82
N ALA A 812 10.36 12.26 21.53
CA ALA A 812 9.03 12.44 20.97
C ALA A 812 8.17 11.17 21.17
N HIS A 813 7.54 10.64 20.14
CA HIS A 813 6.70 9.42 20.19
C HIS A 813 7.47 8.12 19.93
N GLU A 814 8.77 8.21 19.68
CA GLU A 814 9.68 7.08 19.44
C GLU A 814 11.06 7.37 20.04
N CYS A 815 11.86 6.33 20.27
CA CYS A 815 13.22 6.47 20.78
C CYS A 815 14.18 5.51 20.09
N ILE A 816 15.46 5.90 19.99
CA ILE A 816 16.52 5.09 19.42
C ILE A 816 17.43 4.58 20.54
N LEU A 817 17.50 3.25 20.68
CA LEU A 817 18.39 2.56 21.61
C LEU A 817 19.72 2.26 20.90
N ASP A 818 20.83 2.72 21.46
CA ASP A 818 22.17 2.51 20.90
C ASP A 818 22.76 1.18 21.36
N ILE A 819 22.89 0.23 20.42
CA ILE A 819 23.43 -1.10 20.70
C ILE A 819 24.94 -1.19 20.38
N ARG A 820 25.52 -0.19 19.75
CA ARG A 820 26.92 -0.20 19.33
C ARG A 820 27.91 -0.42 20.47
N PRO A 821 27.80 0.24 21.65
CA PRO A 821 28.69 0.00 22.78
C PRO A 821 28.60 -1.45 23.31
N LEU A 822 27.39 -2.04 23.28
CA LEU A 822 27.19 -3.43 23.65
C LEU A 822 27.88 -4.39 22.67
N LYS A 823 27.71 -4.14 21.39
CA LYS A 823 28.31 -4.94 20.31
C LYS A 823 29.86 -4.91 20.40
N GLU A 824 30.44 -3.73 20.63
CA GLU A 824 31.90 -3.56 20.79
C GLU A 824 32.43 -4.33 22.02
N SER A 825 31.70 -4.31 23.13
CA SER A 825 32.16 -4.92 24.39
C SER A 825 31.83 -6.40 24.53
N THR A 826 30.79 -6.91 23.86
CA THR A 826 30.28 -8.27 24.08
C THR A 826 30.18 -9.11 22.81
N GLY A 827 30.24 -8.51 21.62
CA GLY A 827 30.01 -9.16 20.32
C GLY A 827 28.54 -9.37 19.96
N ILE A 828 27.60 -9.11 20.88
CA ILE A 828 26.15 -9.27 20.64
C ILE A 828 25.61 -8.05 19.87
N SER A 829 24.93 -8.30 18.77
CA SER A 829 24.41 -7.27 17.87
C SER A 829 22.93 -6.94 18.11
N GLU A 830 22.48 -5.84 17.48
CA GLU A 830 21.06 -5.47 17.41
C GLU A 830 20.21 -6.58 16.75
N MET A 831 20.77 -7.32 15.82
CA MET A 831 20.11 -8.46 15.16
C MET A 831 19.88 -9.60 16.17
N ASP A 832 20.84 -9.91 17.04
CA ASP A 832 20.72 -10.97 18.04
C ASP A 832 19.62 -10.63 19.06
N ILE A 833 19.57 -9.38 19.49
CA ILE A 833 18.51 -8.87 20.38
C ILE A 833 17.14 -8.99 19.69
N ALA A 834 17.05 -8.57 18.42
CA ALA A 834 15.81 -8.65 17.64
C ALA A 834 15.29 -10.09 17.50
N LYS A 835 16.18 -11.04 17.21
CA LYS A 835 15.79 -12.46 17.11
C LYS A 835 15.40 -13.05 18.47
N ARG A 836 16.09 -12.65 19.54
CA ARG A 836 15.76 -13.10 20.90
C ARG A 836 14.39 -12.59 21.37
N LEU A 837 13.98 -11.38 20.99
CA LEU A 837 12.64 -10.85 21.28
C LEU A 837 11.51 -11.75 20.74
N ILE A 838 11.74 -12.48 19.67
CA ILE A 838 10.75 -13.44 19.12
C ILE A 838 10.44 -14.55 20.15
N ASP A 839 11.46 -15.05 20.86
CA ASP A 839 11.27 -16.03 21.93
C ASP A 839 10.48 -15.48 23.12
N TYR A 840 10.56 -14.15 23.35
CA TYR A 840 9.74 -13.43 24.31
C TYR A 840 8.32 -13.09 23.78
N GLY A 841 7.99 -13.49 22.55
CA GLY A 841 6.68 -13.27 21.95
C GLY A 841 6.47 -11.88 21.36
N PHE A 842 7.55 -11.20 20.92
CA PHE A 842 7.47 -9.89 20.28
C PHE A 842 7.98 -9.88 18.85
N HIS A 843 7.34 -9.08 18.03
CA HIS A 843 7.99 -8.54 16.83
C HIS A 843 9.06 -7.53 17.28
N ALA A 844 10.26 -7.63 16.73
CA ALA A 844 11.32 -6.72 17.15
C ALA A 844 11.11 -5.28 16.65
N PRO A 845 11.69 -4.26 17.33
CA PRO A 845 11.77 -2.90 16.82
C PRO A 845 12.51 -2.80 15.48
N THR A 846 12.43 -1.65 14.82
CA THR A 846 13.17 -1.37 13.59
C THR A 846 14.68 -1.38 13.86
N MET A 847 15.41 -2.17 13.09
CA MET A 847 16.86 -2.34 13.24
C MET A 847 17.63 -1.40 12.32
N SER A 848 18.72 -0.84 12.84
CA SER A 848 19.74 -0.11 12.06
C SER A 848 19.16 1.03 11.19
N PHE A 849 18.13 1.71 11.69
CA PHE A 849 17.53 2.87 11.05
C PHE A 849 17.19 3.95 12.12
N PRO A 850 17.42 5.24 11.85
CA PRO A 850 18.23 5.81 10.75
C PRO A 850 19.74 5.60 10.95
N VAL A 851 20.16 5.09 12.10
CA VAL A 851 21.56 4.87 12.46
C VAL A 851 21.87 3.37 12.53
N ALA A 852 22.93 2.92 11.87
CA ALA A 852 23.37 1.54 11.92
C ALA A 852 23.74 1.10 13.35
N GLY A 853 23.38 -0.12 13.72
CA GLY A 853 23.67 -0.68 15.05
C GLY A 853 22.74 -0.19 16.15
N THR A 854 21.51 0.23 15.82
CA THR A 854 20.51 0.73 16.76
C THR A 854 19.19 -0.04 16.65
N LEU A 855 18.33 0.13 17.66
CA LEU A 855 16.93 -0.30 17.66
C LEU A 855 16.04 0.93 17.84
N MET A 856 15.11 1.17 16.91
CA MET A 856 14.14 2.25 17.00
C MET A 856 12.81 1.70 17.49
N VAL A 857 12.32 2.23 18.61
CA VAL A 857 11.11 1.78 19.29
C VAL A 857 10.04 2.85 19.24
N GLU A 858 8.87 2.52 18.67
CA GLU A 858 7.67 3.36 18.68
C GLU A 858 6.50 2.59 19.30
N PRO A 859 6.16 2.81 20.58
CA PRO A 859 4.91 2.36 21.15
C PRO A 859 3.79 3.32 20.72
N THR A 860 2.60 2.79 20.40
CA THR A 860 1.44 3.63 20.11
C THR A 860 0.65 3.94 21.39
N GLU A 861 -0.26 4.89 21.30
CA GLU A 861 -1.18 5.23 22.39
C GLU A 861 -2.15 4.08 22.73
N SER A 862 -2.36 3.15 21.81
CA SER A 862 -3.31 2.04 21.99
C SER A 862 -2.72 0.87 22.78
N GLU A 863 -1.43 0.88 23.05
CA GLU A 863 -0.78 -0.18 23.85
C GLU A 863 -1.01 0.02 25.35
N SER A 864 -1.39 -1.06 26.03
CA SER A 864 -1.58 -1.03 27.47
C SER A 864 -0.24 -0.93 28.23
N GLN A 865 -0.26 -0.33 29.42
CA GLN A 865 0.93 -0.32 30.28
C GLN A 865 1.47 -1.74 30.54
N VAL A 866 0.59 -2.73 30.73
CA VAL A 866 0.98 -4.13 30.97
C VAL A 866 1.82 -4.68 29.81
N GLU A 867 1.41 -4.41 28.57
CA GLU A 867 2.16 -4.86 27.39
C GLU A 867 3.47 -4.09 27.21
N ILE A 868 3.47 -2.78 27.50
CA ILE A 868 4.69 -1.96 27.49
C ILE A 868 5.66 -2.46 28.56
N ASP A 869 5.19 -2.75 29.77
CA ASP A 869 6.03 -3.31 30.84
C ASP A 869 6.58 -4.69 30.46
N ARG A 870 5.75 -5.55 29.84
CA ARG A 870 6.21 -6.86 29.32
C ARG A 870 7.35 -6.70 28.31
N PHE A 871 7.27 -5.71 27.41
CA PHE A 871 8.34 -5.40 26.46
C PHE A 871 9.60 -4.89 27.15
N VAL A 872 9.46 -3.97 28.09
CA VAL A 872 10.58 -3.42 28.87
C VAL A 872 11.28 -4.53 29.68
N ASP A 873 10.51 -5.40 30.34
CA ASP A 873 11.04 -6.52 31.10
C ASP A 873 11.76 -7.54 30.21
N ALA A 874 11.24 -7.82 29.01
CA ALA A 874 11.92 -8.65 28.00
C ALA A 874 13.28 -8.03 27.60
N MET A 875 13.32 -6.73 27.32
CA MET A 875 14.57 -6.04 26.98
C MET A 875 15.58 -6.09 28.14
N LEU A 876 15.14 -5.89 29.39
CA LEU A 876 16.01 -5.97 30.57
C LEU A 876 16.52 -7.40 30.82
N ALA A 877 15.67 -8.42 30.59
CA ALA A 877 16.09 -9.83 30.68
C ALA A 877 17.12 -10.17 29.59
N ILE A 878 16.90 -9.71 28.36
CA ILE A 878 17.88 -9.85 27.26
C ILE A 878 19.20 -9.17 27.62
N ARG A 879 19.16 -7.99 28.28
CA ARG A 879 20.37 -7.32 28.77
C ARG A 879 21.12 -8.17 29.80
N ALA A 880 20.39 -8.87 30.68
CA ALA A 880 21.00 -9.80 31.63
C ALA A 880 21.64 -11.00 30.91
N GLU A 881 21.01 -11.56 29.88
CA GLU A 881 21.59 -12.61 29.05
C GLU A 881 22.87 -12.14 28.34
N ILE A 882 22.91 -10.90 27.82
CA ILE A 882 24.13 -10.29 27.22
C ILE A 882 25.25 -10.21 28.24
N ASN A 883 24.94 -9.83 29.50
CA ASN A 883 25.95 -9.76 30.58
C ASN A 883 26.56 -11.14 30.90
N ARG A 884 25.76 -12.23 30.82
CA ARG A 884 26.26 -13.60 31.01
C ARG A 884 27.26 -14.01 29.93
N VAL A 885 26.98 -13.60 28.66
CA VAL A 885 27.95 -13.78 27.56
C VAL A 885 29.22 -12.98 27.80
N ALA A 886 29.12 -11.72 28.22
CA ALA A 886 30.25 -10.85 28.51
C ALA A 886 31.12 -11.37 29.68
N GLN A 887 30.51 -12.06 30.63
CA GLN A 887 31.20 -12.70 31.76
C GLN A 887 31.83 -14.06 31.41
N GLY A 888 31.61 -14.56 30.20
CA GLY A 888 32.11 -15.85 29.74
C GLY A 888 31.36 -17.06 30.30
N GLU A 889 30.15 -16.85 30.84
CA GLU A 889 29.31 -17.96 31.30
C GLU A 889 28.77 -18.77 30.11
N TRP A 890 28.48 -18.07 29.01
CA TRP A 890 28.14 -18.70 27.72
C TRP A 890 29.13 -18.29 26.62
N PRO A 891 29.49 -19.21 25.72
CA PRO A 891 30.29 -18.87 24.54
C PRO A 891 29.59 -17.82 23.65
N LEU A 892 30.37 -17.00 22.96
CA LEU A 892 29.83 -15.99 22.06
C LEU A 892 29.09 -16.63 20.86
N ASP A 893 29.52 -17.77 20.41
CA ASP A 893 28.98 -18.52 19.27
C ASP A 893 27.92 -19.56 19.67
N ASP A 894 27.65 -19.75 20.99
CA ASP A 894 26.62 -20.66 21.47
C ASP A 894 25.94 -20.12 22.74
N ASN A 895 24.91 -19.32 22.54
CA ASN A 895 24.10 -18.71 23.61
C ASN A 895 22.67 -18.43 23.11
N PRO A 896 21.70 -18.12 24.01
CA PRO A 896 20.30 -17.93 23.65
C PRO A 896 20.05 -16.82 22.60
N LEU A 897 20.94 -15.82 22.51
CA LEU A 897 20.77 -14.67 21.64
C LEU A 897 21.16 -15.01 20.18
N VAL A 898 22.33 -15.64 19.98
CA VAL A 898 22.79 -16.00 18.64
C VAL A 898 22.03 -17.16 18.04
N ASN A 899 21.48 -18.05 18.88
CA ASN A 899 20.68 -19.21 18.46
C ASN A 899 19.19 -18.88 18.26
N ALA A 900 18.71 -17.73 18.76
CA ALA A 900 17.33 -17.29 18.60
C ALA A 900 16.94 -17.05 17.13
N PRO A 901 15.65 -17.24 16.78
CA PRO A 901 14.58 -17.78 17.61
C PRO A 901 14.60 -19.31 17.72
N HIS A 902 14.07 -19.84 18.82
CA HIS A 902 14.03 -21.27 19.09
C HIS A 902 12.69 -21.90 18.66
N THR A 903 12.74 -22.98 17.89
CA THR A 903 11.55 -23.68 17.36
C THR A 903 11.10 -24.85 18.23
N GLN A 904 9.88 -25.36 18.01
CA GLN A 904 9.38 -26.58 18.66
C GLN A 904 10.23 -27.81 18.29
N ALA A 905 10.71 -27.90 17.05
CA ALA A 905 11.53 -29.00 16.56
C ALA A 905 12.85 -29.09 17.35
N GLU A 906 13.47 -27.94 17.63
CA GLU A 906 14.70 -27.86 18.39
C GLU A 906 14.52 -28.28 19.86
N LEU A 907 13.37 -27.92 20.44
CA LEU A 907 13.04 -28.29 21.83
C LEU A 907 13.00 -29.80 22.06
N VAL A 908 12.56 -30.57 21.08
CA VAL A 908 12.41 -32.04 21.17
C VAL A 908 13.63 -32.81 20.64
N ALA A 909 14.58 -32.14 20.00
CA ALA A 909 15.85 -32.71 19.53
C ALA A 909 16.85 -32.86 20.70
N ASP A 910 18.00 -33.46 20.44
CA ASP A 910 19.10 -33.47 21.39
C ASP A 910 19.56 -32.03 21.71
N TRP A 911 19.88 -31.79 22.97
CA TRP A 911 20.20 -30.45 23.45
C TRP A 911 21.66 -30.39 23.94
N GLU A 912 22.48 -29.77 23.14
CA GLU A 912 23.92 -29.66 23.42
C GLU A 912 24.34 -28.25 23.86
N HIS A 913 23.39 -27.29 23.96
CA HIS A 913 23.67 -25.91 24.33
C HIS A 913 24.00 -25.74 25.82
N PRO A 914 24.84 -24.76 26.20
CA PRO A 914 25.23 -24.51 27.59
C PRO A 914 24.16 -23.85 28.45
N TYR A 915 22.95 -23.64 27.91
CA TYR A 915 21.79 -23.09 28.61
C TYR A 915 20.60 -24.07 28.56
N SER A 916 19.63 -23.89 29.44
CA SER A 916 18.47 -24.82 29.52
C SER A 916 17.47 -24.62 28.41
N ARG A 917 16.73 -25.70 28.05
CA ARG A 917 15.60 -25.67 27.14
C ARG A 917 14.52 -24.68 27.59
N GLU A 918 14.25 -24.63 28.92
CA GLU A 918 13.27 -23.74 29.50
C GLU A 918 13.65 -22.25 29.27
N LEU A 919 14.90 -21.88 29.52
CA LEU A 919 15.40 -20.54 29.22
C LEU A 919 15.33 -20.21 27.73
N ALA A 920 15.62 -21.17 26.87
CA ALA A 920 15.55 -20.99 25.43
C ALA A 920 14.14 -20.60 24.97
N VAL A 921 13.13 -21.39 25.32
CA VAL A 921 11.78 -21.29 24.73
C VAL A 921 10.75 -20.60 25.61
N PHE A 922 10.96 -20.53 26.93
CA PHE A 922 10.05 -19.89 27.89
C PHE A 922 10.77 -18.85 28.77
N PRO A 923 11.53 -17.92 28.19
CA PRO A 923 12.31 -16.95 28.96
C PRO A 923 11.46 -16.03 29.85
N ALA A 924 10.18 -15.82 29.50
CA ALA A 924 9.18 -15.05 30.26
C ALA A 924 7.95 -15.89 30.65
N GLY A 925 8.10 -17.22 30.74
CA GLY A 925 6.96 -18.13 30.95
C GLY A 925 6.22 -18.47 29.67
N SER A 926 5.08 -19.17 29.80
CA SER A 926 4.34 -19.74 28.66
C SER A 926 3.12 -18.93 28.22
N GLU A 927 2.70 -17.92 28.98
CA GLU A 927 1.42 -17.23 28.78
C GLU A 927 1.34 -16.51 27.44
N HIS A 928 2.40 -15.85 27.00
CA HIS A 928 2.48 -15.11 25.75
C HIS A 928 3.43 -15.76 24.74
N LYS A 929 3.56 -17.09 24.80
CA LYS A 929 4.49 -17.82 23.93
C LYS A 929 4.03 -17.83 22.47
N TYR A 930 4.87 -17.23 21.62
CA TYR A 930 4.82 -17.43 20.17
C TYR A 930 5.82 -18.52 19.75
N TRP A 931 5.39 -19.41 18.87
CA TRP A 931 6.25 -20.47 18.32
C TRP A 931 6.66 -20.13 16.91
N PRO A 932 7.92 -19.71 16.66
CA PRO A 932 8.41 -19.50 15.31
C PRO A 932 8.42 -20.81 14.53
N SER A 933 7.98 -20.76 13.28
CA SER A 933 7.95 -21.93 12.41
C SER A 933 9.32 -22.24 11.78
N VAL A 934 10.25 -21.30 11.82
CA VAL A 934 11.63 -21.41 11.29
C VAL A 934 12.61 -20.81 12.27
N LYS A 935 13.85 -21.25 12.21
CA LYS A 935 15.00 -20.64 12.91
C LYS A 935 15.43 -19.34 12.18
N ARG A 936 16.52 -18.73 12.67
CA ARG A 936 17.15 -17.58 12.01
C ARG A 936 17.45 -17.91 10.54
N LEU A 937 17.04 -17.03 9.64
CA LEU A 937 17.22 -17.21 8.22
C LEU A 937 18.67 -17.00 7.78
N ASP A 938 19.08 -17.76 6.76
CA ASP A 938 20.33 -17.56 6.04
C ASP A 938 20.07 -16.65 4.82
N ASP A 939 20.26 -15.35 5.04
CA ASP A 939 20.10 -14.33 3.99
C ASP A 939 21.15 -14.48 2.88
N VAL A 940 22.37 -14.90 3.21
CA VAL A 940 23.45 -15.07 2.25
C VAL A 940 23.15 -16.21 1.28
N TYR A 941 22.64 -17.32 1.81
CA TYR A 941 22.18 -18.43 0.98
C TYR A 941 21.08 -17.98 0.00
N GLY A 942 20.05 -17.28 0.52
CA GLY A 942 18.91 -16.81 -0.28
C GLY A 942 19.32 -15.82 -1.39
N ASP A 943 20.28 -14.94 -1.13
CA ASP A 943 20.78 -14.00 -2.14
C ASP A 943 21.61 -14.67 -3.23
N ARG A 944 22.35 -15.74 -2.89
CA ARG A 944 23.16 -16.53 -3.83
C ARG A 944 22.32 -17.51 -4.64
N ASN A 945 21.20 -17.98 -4.09
CA ASN A 945 20.36 -19.03 -4.68
C ASN A 945 18.92 -18.50 -4.90
N LEU A 946 18.79 -17.42 -5.67
CA LEU A 946 17.50 -16.75 -5.89
C LEU A 946 16.47 -17.70 -6.51
N PHE A 947 15.41 -18.01 -5.77
CA PHE A 947 14.25 -18.76 -6.21
C PHE A 947 12.98 -18.08 -5.69
N CYS A 948 12.06 -17.69 -6.57
CA CYS A 948 10.91 -16.83 -6.26
C CYS A 948 9.58 -17.42 -6.75
N SER A 949 9.43 -18.73 -6.65
CA SER A 949 8.24 -19.50 -7.01
C SER A 949 7.88 -20.48 -5.88
N CYS A 950 6.68 -21.05 -5.93
CA CYS A 950 6.23 -22.03 -4.94
C CYS A 950 7.15 -23.26 -4.92
N VAL A 951 7.55 -23.66 -3.72
CA VAL A 951 8.29 -24.91 -3.46
C VAL A 951 7.31 -26.09 -3.30
N PRO A 952 7.80 -27.35 -3.36
CA PRO A 952 6.95 -28.51 -3.05
C PRO A 952 6.25 -28.36 -1.69
N MET A 953 5.01 -28.82 -1.58
CA MET A 953 4.23 -28.67 -0.34
C MET A 953 4.82 -29.43 0.86
N SER A 954 5.69 -30.40 0.63
CA SER A 954 6.46 -31.06 1.71
C SER A 954 7.48 -30.15 2.38
N ASP A 955 7.83 -29.04 1.73
CA ASP A 955 8.91 -28.14 2.14
C ASP A 955 8.38 -26.91 2.92
N TYR A 956 7.06 -26.83 3.07
CA TYR A 956 6.41 -25.79 3.90
C TYR A 956 6.29 -26.27 5.37
#